data_8be17c29daaba16c896eb31f0b61375e
#
_entry.id   8be17c29daaba16c896eb31f0b61375e
#
_cell.length_a   1.000
_cell.length_b   1.000
_cell.length_c   1.000
_cell.angle_alpha   90.00
_cell.angle_beta   90.00
_cell.angle_gamma   90.00
#
_symmetry.space_group_name_H-M   'P 1'
#
loop_
_entity.id
_entity.type
_entity.pdbx_description
1 polymer ?
#
loop_
_entity_poly.entity_id
_entity_poly.type
_entity_poly.pdbx_seq_one_letter_code
_entity_poly.pdbx_strand_id
1 'polypeptide(L)'
;MSRIFIWLLCFCAVSTLQAQYTFTGTIADCQTRHPLSGATVELASLKKSVQTDTQGRFSFPDLPKGIHHFYVTKDDYKGQFFKVSLKKSEKNYIFALCKDKEIEVGEVVVTATRTERNLKNVPITVQVVTAQEIQKAQAPDFQSFLENEFSGINFTYDGGMPNINMMGFGGKYVLFLMDGERMAGETFDNIDYDRIDLDNIERIEIIKGASSSLYGSNALGGVINIITKNAQKPLELSASYLYNTKKDHKTNFSVATKQKWGSLRLSSFYNFREPYVIVDKEPLKTYKNGSEVLSPMGELNIAGFTNYGATPKLSFNLSPKWNITLTPSYYFSERNAGTESSKKLRDRYYNYTAAFKSDYKITDSNTLSLSAAYDRYDKYKYYVLLNEKEKSYENSILRVGAQYNQTLFEKHSLVAGAEGNSDELLSFRFTNQGTEEKKNAQNYAIFTQQEWALSDAFTLVTGVRMDYHSLFKEYLTYRLSGMFRVEQFTFRGGFSTGFRSPTLKELYTNWFHPWGGGFQIMGNKDLKPETSRNITLSVDFNARKWNITAMTQYSKVKDKIAYRWTQASDTIRYVNYGGNTDIMSSEIAATYRPSKYFRLKGSYAYYTSSNSRSDVRPHTFTAKAEYVEQADMKYLPNVILSGKYVSGSDIYDGENTYTYYAPYSIWRLQFSKNLPYHFTLNAGIDNLFDYVTPSTSFYSSISPGRTYFVGLKWNL
;
A
#
# COMPACT_ATOMS: atom_id res chain seq x y z
N MET A 1 -4.62 -31.74 -84.01
CA MET A 1 -4.45 -31.61 -82.57
C MET A 1 -2.93 -31.40 -82.27
N SER A 2 -2.37 -30.31 -82.75
CA SER A 2 -0.93 -30.08 -82.56
C SER A 2 -0.53 -28.60 -82.50
N ARG A 3 -1.47 -27.72 -82.15
CA ARG A 3 -1.23 -26.26 -81.98
C ARG A 3 -1.68 -25.65 -80.68
N ILE A 4 -2.16 -26.47 -79.71
CA ILE A 4 -2.63 -26.01 -78.41
C ILE A 4 -1.59 -26.22 -77.25
N PHE A 5 -0.53 -27.05 -77.57
CA PHE A 5 0.46 -27.39 -76.51
C PHE A 5 1.65 -26.43 -76.37
N ILE A 6 1.77 -25.44 -77.28
CA ILE A 6 2.91 -24.47 -77.24
C ILE A 6 2.56 -23.22 -76.46
N TRP A 7 1.28 -22.91 -76.18
CA TRP A 7 0.84 -21.76 -75.39
C TRP A 7 0.79 -21.99 -73.85
N LEU A 8 0.89 -23.24 -73.38
CA LEU A 8 0.87 -23.56 -71.94
C LEU A 8 2.30 -23.65 -71.36
N LEU A 9 3.35 -23.55 -72.10
CA LEU A 9 4.75 -23.60 -71.63
C LEU A 9 5.42 -22.23 -71.54
N CYS A 10 4.76 -21.15 -72.00
CA CYS A 10 5.26 -19.76 -71.84
C CYS A 10 4.69 -18.99 -70.68
N PHE A 11 3.83 -19.59 -69.82
CA PHE A 11 3.23 -18.90 -68.72
C PHE A 11 3.87 -19.17 -67.31
N CYS A 12 4.98 -19.93 -67.27
CA CYS A 12 5.65 -20.31 -66.02
C CYS A 12 7.05 -19.70 -65.83
N ALA A 13 7.36 -18.57 -66.44
CA ALA A 13 8.65 -17.90 -66.18
C ALA A 13 8.55 -16.37 -66.12
N VAL A 14 7.52 -15.85 -65.39
CA VAL A 14 7.66 -14.53 -64.83
C VAL A 14 8.12 -14.69 -63.37
N SER A 15 9.40 -15.01 -63.19
CA SER A 15 10.09 -14.74 -61.95
C SER A 15 10.07 -13.21 -61.74
N THR A 16 9.16 -12.74 -60.90
CA THR A 16 9.16 -11.37 -60.41
C THR A 16 10.51 -11.14 -59.73
N LEU A 17 11.42 -10.44 -60.40
CA LEU A 17 12.58 -9.81 -59.74
C LEU A 17 12.05 -8.81 -58.72
N GLN A 18 11.73 -9.31 -57.54
CA GLN A 18 11.48 -8.42 -56.41
C GLN A 18 12.81 -7.75 -56.02
N ALA A 19 12.85 -6.43 -56.13
CA ALA A 19 14.00 -5.66 -55.70
C ALA A 19 14.30 -6.00 -54.23
N GLN A 20 15.49 -6.54 -53.99
CA GLN A 20 16.00 -6.91 -52.69
C GLN A 20 16.77 -5.70 -52.12
N TYR A 21 16.47 -5.34 -50.90
CA TYR A 21 17.05 -4.18 -50.20
C TYR A 21 17.86 -4.65 -49.00
N THR A 22 18.99 -4.00 -48.76
CA THR A 22 19.76 -4.20 -47.52
C THR A 22 19.31 -3.18 -46.48
N PHE A 23 18.97 -3.69 -45.30
CA PHE A 23 18.64 -2.86 -44.14
C PHE A 23 19.72 -3.01 -43.07
N THR A 24 20.39 -1.88 -42.74
CA THR A 24 21.41 -1.83 -41.69
C THR A 24 21.06 -0.78 -40.65
N GLY A 25 21.39 -1.08 -39.41
CA GLY A 25 21.14 -0.15 -38.31
C GLY A 25 22.06 -0.40 -37.11
N THR A 26 21.84 0.39 -36.11
CA THR A 26 22.55 0.30 -34.82
C THR A 26 21.52 0.24 -33.67
N ILE A 27 21.75 -0.66 -32.73
CA ILE A 27 21.02 -0.69 -31.48
C ILE A 27 21.77 0.19 -30.49
N ALA A 28 21.08 1.14 -29.87
CA ALA A 28 21.67 2.06 -28.89
C ALA A 28 20.80 2.12 -27.61
N ASP A 29 21.43 2.42 -26.50
CA ASP A 29 20.74 2.74 -25.24
C ASP A 29 19.95 4.05 -25.41
N CYS A 30 18.68 4.06 -24.99
CA CYS A 30 17.79 5.21 -25.21
C CYS A 30 18.17 6.46 -24.42
N GLN A 31 18.89 6.31 -23.31
CA GLN A 31 19.31 7.42 -22.43
C GLN A 31 20.74 7.87 -22.72
N THR A 32 21.68 6.94 -22.71
CA THR A 32 23.11 7.23 -22.89
C THR A 32 23.56 7.34 -24.34
N ARG A 33 22.73 6.87 -25.29
CA ARG A 33 23.04 6.77 -26.71
C ARG A 33 24.23 5.88 -27.03
N HIS A 34 24.77 5.14 -26.06
CA HIS A 34 25.84 4.19 -26.29
C HIS A 34 25.38 2.97 -27.10
N PRO A 35 26.17 2.50 -28.09
CA PRO A 35 25.84 1.32 -28.87
C PRO A 35 25.74 0.06 -27.99
N LEU A 36 24.80 -0.81 -28.30
CA LEU A 36 24.55 -2.04 -27.55
C LEU A 36 25.03 -3.26 -28.33
N SER A 37 26.16 -3.81 -27.93
CA SER A 37 26.74 -5.05 -28.46
C SER A 37 25.97 -6.28 -28.00
N GLY A 38 25.83 -7.33 -28.82
CA GLY A 38 25.18 -8.60 -28.47
C GLY A 38 23.67 -8.49 -28.27
N ALA A 39 23.01 -7.44 -28.79
CA ALA A 39 21.56 -7.38 -28.87
C ALA A 39 21.05 -8.27 -29.99
N THR A 40 19.98 -9.02 -29.78
CA THR A 40 19.33 -9.86 -30.79
C THR A 40 18.26 -9.06 -31.51
N VAL A 41 18.38 -8.95 -32.85
CA VAL A 41 17.38 -8.33 -33.71
C VAL A 41 16.69 -9.44 -34.51
N GLU A 42 15.40 -9.63 -34.24
CA GLU A 42 14.59 -10.65 -34.92
C GLU A 42 13.64 -10.00 -35.93
N LEU A 43 13.61 -10.51 -37.15
CA LEU A 43 12.65 -10.15 -38.16
C LEU A 43 11.53 -11.20 -38.20
N ALA A 44 10.43 -10.91 -37.53
CA ALA A 44 9.33 -11.85 -37.32
C ALA A 44 8.72 -12.40 -38.61
N SER A 45 8.64 -11.59 -39.67
CA SER A 45 8.04 -11.98 -40.97
C SER A 45 8.84 -13.02 -41.75
N LEU A 46 10.16 -13.10 -41.56
CA LEU A 46 11.05 -14.01 -42.28
C LEU A 46 11.72 -15.04 -41.34
N LYS A 47 11.42 -15.05 -40.07
CA LYS A 47 12.06 -15.87 -39.02
C LYS A 47 13.60 -15.80 -39.04
N LYS A 48 14.14 -14.63 -39.39
CA LYS A 48 15.58 -14.37 -39.37
C LYS A 48 15.97 -13.59 -38.15
N SER A 49 17.08 -13.91 -37.53
CA SER A 49 17.64 -13.16 -36.41
C SER A 49 19.14 -12.91 -36.62
N VAL A 50 19.62 -11.76 -36.12
CA VAL A 50 21.04 -11.41 -36.12
C VAL A 50 21.41 -10.81 -34.77
N GLN A 51 22.65 -10.98 -34.33
CA GLN A 51 23.19 -10.29 -33.15
C GLN A 51 23.99 -9.07 -33.59
N THR A 52 23.92 -8.02 -32.75
CA THR A 52 24.72 -6.81 -33.00
C THR A 52 26.19 -7.02 -32.69
N ASP A 53 27.06 -6.40 -33.51
CA ASP A 53 28.53 -6.41 -33.33
C ASP A 53 28.95 -5.56 -32.09
N THR A 54 30.27 -5.46 -31.88
CA THR A 54 30.85 -4.68 -30.76
C THR A 54 30.52 -3.18 -30.79
N GLN A 55 30.08 -2.68 -31.96
CA GLN A 55 29.63 -1.30 -32.16
C GLN A 55 28.10 -1.20 -32.26
N GLY A 56 27.37 -2.23 -31.80
CA GLY A 56 25.94 -2.29 -31.81
C GLY A 56 25.28 -2.38 -33.18
N ARG A 57 26.02 -2.68 -34.25
CA ARG A 57 25.53 -2.67 -35.64
C ARG A 57 24.95 -4.04 -36.04
N PHE A 58 23.90 -4.00 -36.84
CA PHE A 58 23.27 -5.17 -37.43
C PHE A 58 22.98 -4.98 -38.94
N SER A 59 22.81 -6.08 -39.69
CA SER A 59 22.48 -6.04 -41.09
C SER A 59 21.55 -7.18 -41.49
N PHE A 60 20.52 -6.84 -42.26
CA PHE A 60 19.64 -7.79 -42.93
C PHE A 60 19.74 -7.56 -44.45
N PRO A 61 20.48 -8.39 -45.20
CA PRO A 61 20.48 -8.35 -46.65
C PRO A 61 19.19 -8.97 -47.22
N ASP A 62 18.90 -8.65 -48.46
CA ASP A 62 17.88 -9.28 -49.27
C ASP A 62 16.45 -9.22 -48.70
N LEU A 63 16.06 -8.06 -48.20
CA LEU A 63 14.69 -7.81 -47.74
C LEU A 63 13.80 -7.34 -48.90
N PRO A 64 12.57 -7.83 -49.05
CA PRO A 64 11.62 -7.33 -50.02
C PRO A 64 11.15 -5.91 -49.65
N LYS A 65 10.68 -5.15 -50.63
CA LYS A 65 10.00 -3.88 -50.38
C LYS A 65 8.74 -4.11 -49.55
N GLY A 66 8.53 -3.31 -48.48
CA GLY A 66 7.35 -3.46 -47.66
C GLY A 66 7.52 -2.97 -46.21
N ILE A 67 6.54 -3.32 -45.39
CA ILE A 67 6.58 -3.05 -43.97
C ILE A 67 7.17 -4.27 -43.26
N HIS A 68 8.22 -4.03 -42.49
CA HIS A 68 8.91 -5.04 -41.70
C HIS A 68 8.76 -4.72 -40.19
N HIS A 69 8.54 -5.76 -39.40
CA HIS A 69 8.46 -5.69 -37.96
C HIS A 69 9.68 -6.38 -37.34
N PHE A 70 10.53 -5.60 -36.71
CA PHE A 70 11.71 -6.07 -36.00
C PHE A 70 11.40 -6.16 -34.54
N TYR A 71 11.74 -7.26 -33.88
CA TYR A 71 11.73 -7.40 -32.45
C TYR A 71 13.16 -7.40 -31.93
N VAL A 72 13.51 -6.48 -31.06
CA VAL A 72 14.88 -6.32 -30.57
C VAL A 72 14.91 -6.62 -29.08
N THR A 73 15.83 -7.53 -28.69
CA THR A 73 16.03 -7.94 -27.30
C THR A 73 17.51 -7.85 -26.92
N LYS A 74 17.76 -7.53 -25.66
CA LYS A 74 19.07 -7.62 -25.04
C LYS A 74 18.88 -7.85 -23.55
N ASP A 75 19.80 -8.57 -22.91
CA ASP A 75 19.80 -8.71 -21.46
C ASP A 75 19.88 -7.33 -20.79
N ASP A 76 19.08 -7.14 -19.72
CA ASP A 76 18.90 -5.88 -18.99
C ASP A 76 18.15 -4.76 -19.76
N TYR A 77 17.58 -5.04 -20.95
CA TYR A 77 16.81 -4.09 -21.75
C TYR A 77 15.40 -4.60 -22.04
N LYS A 78 14.43 -3.69 -22.06
CA LYS A 78 13.06 -4.02 -22.44
C LYS A 78 12.97 -4.36 -23.92
N GLY A 79 12.57 -5.60 -24.23
CA GLY A 79 12.32 -6.01 -25.61
C GLY A 79 11.29 -5.11 -26.28
N GLN A 80 11.59 -4.63 -27.49
CA GLN A 80 10.77 -3.65 -28.18
C GLN A 80 10.54 -4.01 -29.65
N PHE A 81 9.31 -3.75 -30.14
CA PHE A 81 8.97 -3.87 -31.56
C PHE A 81 9.19 -2.55 -32.29
N PHE A 82 9.82 -2.65 -33.48
CA PHE A 82 10.04 -1.53 -34.37
C PHE A 82 9.40 -1.83 -35.71
N LYS A 83 8.60 -0.90 -36.23
CA LYS A 83 7.97 -0.95 -37.54
C LYS A 83 8.77 -0.12 -38.54
N VAL A 84 9.29 -0.71 -39.59
CA VAL A 84 10.07 -0.05 -40.62
C VAL A 84 9.39 -0.23 -41.99
N SER A 85 9.19 0.86 -42.73
CA SER A 85 8.68 0.83 -44.10
C SER A 85 9.87 0.93 -45.08
N LEU A 86 10.28 -0.19 -45.60
CA LEU A 86 11.44 -0.29 -46.49
C LEU A 86 11.02 -0.01 -47.95
N LYS A 87 11.44 1.15 -48.49
CA LYS A 87 11.18 1.57 -49.89
C LYS A 87 12.43 1.52 -50.75
N LYS A 88 13.62 1.54 -50.15
CA LYS A 88 14.95 1.48 -50.72
C LYS A 88 15.92 0.89 -49.69
N SER A 89 17.15 0.55 -50.09
CA SER A 89 18.18 0.17 -49.10
C SER A 89 18.41 1.28 -48.13
N GLU A 90 18.24 0.99 -46.84
CA GLU A 90 18.41 1.95 -45.75
C GLU A 90 19.64 1.57 -44.92
N LYS A 91 20.47 2.60 -44.66
CA LYS A 91 21.69 2.47 -43.84
C LYS A 91 21.60 3.39 -42.63
N ASN A 92 22.22 2.95 -41.52
CA ASN A 92 22.34 3.75 -40.28
C ASN A 92 21.01 4.01 -39.54
N TYR A 93 20.06 3.08 -39.60
CA TYR A 93 18.84 3.20 -38.79
C TYR A 93 19.18 2.94 -37.34
N ILE A 94 18.60 3.72 -36.42
CA ILE A 94 18.86 3.58 -34.99
C ILE A 94 17.60 3.05 -34.28
N PHE A 95 17.72 1.88 -33.65
CA PHE A 95 16.74 1.37 -32.72
C PHE A 95 17.22 1.67 -31.30
N ALA A 96 16.46 2.47 -30.54
CA ALA A 96 16.76 2.78 -29.17
C ALA A 96 16.07 1.78 -28.24
N LEU A 97 16.84 0.99 -27.50
CA LEU A 97 16.35 0.16 -26.41
C LEU A 97 16.56 0.89 -25.09
N CYS A 98 15.51 0.93 -24.29
CA CYS A 98 15.64 1.39 -22.90
C CYS A 98 15.92 0.17 -22.02
N LYS A 99 16.82 0.33 -21.05
CA LYS A 99 17.01 -0.68 -20.02
C LYS A 99 15.67 -1.12 -19.50
N ASP A 100 15.48 -2.42 -19.34
CA ASP A 100 14.31 -2.92 -18.66
C ASP A 100 14.46 -2.45 -17.21
N LYS A 101 13.86 -1.30 -16.92
CA LYS A 101 13.69 -0.83 -15.57
C LYS A 101 12.65 -1.73 -14.89
N GLU A 102 13.02 -2.98 -14.59
CA GLU A 102 12.63 -3.48 -13.28
C GLU A 102 13.21 -2.44 -12.32
N ILE A 103 12.32 -1.67 -11.69
CA ILE A 103 12.74 -0.62 -10.77
C ILE A 103 13.70 -1.31 -9.79
N GLU A 104 15.01 -1.13 -9.98
CA GLU A 104 15.95 -1.51 -8.94
C GLU A 104 15.45 -0.85 -7.68
N VAL A 105 15.31 -1.58 -6.59
CA VAL A 105 14.83 -1.05 -5.30
C VAL A 105 15.57 0.24 -4.92
N GLY A 106 16.76 0.45 -5.49
CA GLY A 106 17.56 1.65 -5.35
C GLY A 106 17.10 2.91 -6.12
N GLU A 107 16.20 2.79 -7.11
CA GLU A 107 15.68 3.94 -7.88
C GLU A 107 14.31 4.43 -7.37
N VAL A 108 13.71 3.74 -6.40
CA VAL A 108 12.44 4.15 -5.81
C VAL A 108 12.65 5.39 -4.95
N VAL A 109 11.96 6.48 -5.31
CA VAL A 109 11.93 7.70 -4.52
C VAL A 109 10.87 7.56 -3.42
N VAL A 110 11.20 7.96 -2.21
CA VAL A 110 10.33 7.92 -1.03
C VAL A 110 10.26 9.27 -0.33
N THR A 111 9.16 9.51 0.38
CA THR A 111 8.93 10.73 1.15
C THR A 111 8.97 10.52 2.67
N ALA A 112 9.46 9.35 3.08
CA ALA A 112 9.52 8.91 4.47
C ALA A 112 10.31 9.84 5.43
N THR A 113 11.16 10.70 4.88
CA THR A 113 11.91 11.74 5.61
C THR A 113 11.35 13.15 5.37
N ARG A 114 10.10 13.26 4.90
CA ARG A 114 9.46 14.51 4.44
C ARG A 114 10.16 15.21 3.26
N THR A 115 11.11 14.52 2.62
CA THR A 115 11.77 14.95 1.38
C THR A 115 11.81 13.77 0.42
N GLU A 116 11.73 14.06 -0.88
CA GLU A 116 11.87 13.04 -1.91
C GLU A 116 13.32 12.53 -1.93
N ARG A 117 13.50 11.23 -1.73
CA ARG A 117 14.80 10.58 -1.70
C ARG A 117 14.78 9.23 -2.33
N ASN A 118 15.91 8.86 -2.92
CA ASN A 118 16.11 7.50 -3.34
C ASN A 118 16.14 6.56 -2.11
N LEU A 119 15.35 5.49 -2.11
CA LEU A 119 15.18 4.55 -0.99
C LEU A 119 16.51 4.05 -0.41
N LYS A 120 17.50 3.77 -1.25
CA LYS A 120 18.84 3.30 -0.80
C LYS A 120 19.58 4.33 0.06
N ASN A 121 19.24 5.61 -0.05
CA ASN A 121 19.87 6.71 0.66
C ASN A 121 19.11 7.12 1.93
N VAL A 122 18.03 6.43 2.27
CA VAL A 122 17.23 6.76 3.44
C VAL A 122 17.81 6.09 4.68
N PRO A 123 18.17 6.86 5.73
CA PRO A 123 18.83 6.33 6.94
C PRO A 123 17.84 5.76 7.97
N ILE A 124 16.62 5.51 7.58
CA ILE A 124 15.58 4.81 8.36
C ILE A 124 15.05 3.62 7.58
N THR A 125 14.52 2.62 8.28
CA THR A 125 13.95 1.44 7.62
C THR A 125 12.60 1.77 7.02
N VAL A 126 12.54 1.77 5.69
CA VAL A 126 11.33 2.00 4.90
C VAL A 126 11.12 0.83 3.96
N GLN A 127 9.93 0.27 3.97
CA GLN A 127 9.51 -0.72 2.99
C GLN A 127 8.58 -0.05 1.98
N VAL A 128 8.82 -0.28 0.71
CA VAL A 128 8.03 0.34 -0.37
C VAL A 128 7.43 -0.74 -1.22
N VAL A 129 6.15 -0.56 -1.58
CA VAL A 129 5.48 -1.34 -2.61
C VAL A 129 5.05 -0.42 -3.72
N THR A 130 5.45 -0.75 -4.92
CA THR A 130 5.22 0.05 -6.13
C THR A 130 3.85 -0.24 -6.75
N ALA A 131 3.34 0.67 -7.61
CA ALA A 131 2.11 0.46 -8.38
C ALA A 131 2.13 -0.86 -9.15
N GLN A 132 3.28 -1.26 -9.70
CA GLN A 132 3.42 -2.51 -10.43
C GLN A 132 3.23 -3.74 -9.52
N GLU A 133 3.79 -3.71 -8.31
CA GLU A 133 3.61 -4.79 -7.33
C GLU A 133 2.17 -4.85 -6.82
N ILE A 134 1.53 -3.70 -6.59
CA ILE A 134 0.11 -3.61 -6.22
C ILE A 134 -0.77 -4.22 -7.32
N GLN A 135 -0.53 -3.86 -8.57
CA GLN A 135 -1.28 -4.41 -9.71
C GLN A 135 -1.07 -5.92 -9.88
N LYS A 136 0.17 -6.41 -9.71
CA LYS A 136 0.47 -7.85 -9.75
C LYS A 136 -0.21 -8.62 -8.63
N ALA A 137 -0.37 -8.02 -7.44
CA ALA A 137 -1.01 -8.66 -6.30
C ALA A 137 -2.51 -8.91 -6.52
N GLN A 138 -3.19 -8.11 -7.35
CA GLN A 138 -4.62 -8.23 -7.67
C GLN A 138 -5.51 -8.44 -6.43
N ALA A 139 -5.11 -7.84 -5.31
CA ALA A 139 -5.78 -8.01 -4.04
C ALA A 139 -7.23 -7.50 -4.11
N PRO A 140 -8.17 -8.18 -3.41
CA PRO A 140 -9.56 -7.76 -3.42
C PRO A 140 -9.79 -6.40 -2.76
N ASP A 141 -8.96 -6.00 -1.80
CA ASP A 141 -9.03 -4.74 -1.07
C ASP A 141 -7.68 -4.37 -0.46
N PHE A 142 -7.60 -3.17 0.10
CA PHE A 142 -6.37 -2.65 0.69
C PHE A 142 -5.93 -3.45 1.94
N GLN A 143 -6.86 -3.91 2.77
CA GLN A 143 -6.57 -4.74 3.93
C GLN A 143 -5.91 -6.06 3.50
N SER A 144 -6.56 -6.81 2.61
CA SER A 144 -6.04 -8.08 2.07
C SER A 144 -4.68 -7.89 1.39
N PHE A 145 -4.48 -6.74 0.73
CA PHE A 145 -3.19 -6.40 0.14
C PHE A 145 -2.09 -6.27 1.19
N LEU A 146 -2.31 -5.44 2.22
CA LEU A 146 -1.33 -5.25 3.30
C LEU A 146 -1.03 -6.56 4.02
N GLU A 147 -2.06 -7.34 4.30
CA GLU A 147 -1.95 -8.57 5.04
C GLU A 147 -1.12 -9.64 4.30
N ASN A 148 -1.30 -9.78 2.99
CA ASN A 148 -0.63 -10.78 2.19
C ASN A 148 0.79 -10.39 1.75
N GLU A 149 1.09 -9.09 1.63
CA GLU A 149 2.41 -8.62 1.19
C GLU A 149 3.41 -8.42 2.35
N PHE A 150 2.91 -8.28 3.60
CA PHE A 150 3.76 -7.94 4.75
C PHE A 150 3.57 -8.92 5.92
N SER A 151 4.65 -9.58 6.34
CA SER A 151 4.62 -10.48 7.49
C SER A 151 4.38 -9.76 8.82
N GLY A 152 4.86 -8.52 8.96
CA GLY A 152 4.70 -7.70 10.17
C GLY A 152 3.35 -7.01 10.29
N ILE A 153 2.41 -7.22 9.36
CA ILE A 153 1.07 -6.63 9.39
C ILE A 153 0.01 -7.74 9.46
N ASN A 154 -0.84 -7.64 10.46
CA ASN A 154 -2.00 -8.51 10.66
C ASN A 154 -3.24 -7.67 10.92
N PHE A 155 -4.41 -8.26 10.75
CA PHE A 155 -5.67 -7.64 11.12
C PHE A 155 -6.41 -8.51 12.13
N THR A 156 -7.05 -7.83 13.07
CA THR A 156 -8.04 -8.40 13.99
C THR A 156 -9.39 -7.78 13.68
N TYR A 157 -10.46 -8.36 14.16
CA TYR A 157 -11.81 -7.83 13.94
C TYR A 157 -12.41 -7.45 15.29
N ASP A 158 -12.62 -6.17 15.51
CA ASP A 158 -13.29 -5.66 16.70
C ASP A 158 -14.53 -4.86 16.28
N GLY A 159 -15.68 -5.18 16.88
CA GLY A 159 -16.95 -4.51 16.57
C GLY A 159 -17.38 -4.59 15.09
N GLY A 160 -16.96 -5.62 14.37
CA GLY A 160 -17.26 -5.80 12.95
C GLY A 160 -16.37 -4.98 11.99
N MET A 161 -15.33 -4.33 12.50
CA MET A 161 -14.38 -3.53 11.73
C MET A 161 -12.96 -4.12 11.81
N PRO A 162 -12.22 -4.14 10.69
CA PRO A 162 -10.83 -4.59 10.70
C PRO A 162 -9.95 -3.60 11.48
N ASN A 163 -9.13 -4.11 12.37
CA ASN A 163 -8.16 -3.34 13.13
C ASN A 163 -6.74 -3.83 12.82
N ILE A 164 -5.89 -2.94 12.33
CA ILE A 164 -4.51 -3.28 11.99
C ILE A 164 -3.68 -3.53 13.24
N ASN A 165 -2.82 -4.54 13.17
CA ASN A 165 -1.67 -4.70 14.05
C ASN A 165 -0.39 -4.66 13.22
N MET A 166 0.47 -3.70 13.50
CA MET A 166 1.76 -3.56 12.83
C MET A 166 2.88 -3.76 13.85
N MET A 167 3.63 -4.85 13.72
CA MET A 167 4.78 -5.16 14.57
C MET A 167 4.46 -5.14 16.09
N GLY A 168 3.27 -5.64 16.48
CA GLY A 168 2.81 -5.65 17.87
C GLY A 168 2.11 -4.37 18.34
N PHE A 169 1.97 -3.37 17.48
CA PHE A 169 1.22 -2.15 17.74
C PHE A 169 -0.14 -2.16 17.04
N GLY A 170 -1.23 -1.99 17.80
CA GLY A 170 -2.58 -1.87 17.25
C GLY A 170 -2.81 -0.56 16.48
N GLY A 171 -3.98 -0.43 15.82
CA GLY A 171 -4.29 0.65 14.89
C GLY A 171 -4.09 2.06 15.43
N LYS A 172 -4.39 2.28 16.72
CA LYS A 172 -4.21 3.60 17.37
C LYS A 172 -2.75 4.10 17.46
N TYR A 173 -1.80 3.21 17.18
CA TYR A 173 -0.35 3.51 17.15
C TYR A 173 0.24 3.58 15.74
N VAL A 174 -0.57 3.32 14.71
CA VAL A 174 -0.16 3.33 13.31
C VAL A 174 -0.80 4.53 12.62
N LEU A 175 0.03 5.43 12.11
CA LEU A 175 -0.45 6.62 11.44
C LEU A 175 -0.65 6.35 9.95
N PHE A 176 -1.89 6.55 9.45
CA PHE A 176 -2.21 6.48 8.03
C PHE A 176 -2.20 7.86 7.39
N LEU A 177 -1.48 7.97 6.28
CA LEU A 177 -1.38 9.18 5.47
C LEU A 177 -1.80 8.90 4.02
N MET A 178 -2.46 9.88 3.40
CA MET A 178 -2.71 9.94 1.96
C MET A 178 -1.99 11.16 1.39
N ASP A 179 -1.03 10.93 0.49
CA ASP A 179 -0.15 11.98 -0.06
C ASP A 179 0.54 12.85 1.03
N GLY A 180 0.84 12.25 2.21
CA GLY A 180 1.45 12.91 3.37
C GLY A 180 0.46 13.57 4.33
N GLU A 181 -0.83 13.60 4.03
CA GLU A 181 -1.87 14.18 4.87
C GLU A 181 -2.61 13.11 5.69
N ARG A 182 -2.90 13.42 6.96
CA ARG A 182 -3.54 12.50 7.90
C ARG A 182 -4.98 12.19 7.51
N MET A 183 -5.36 10.91 7.59
CA MET A 183 -6.74 10.46 7.32
C MET A 183 -7.61 10.50 8.56
N ALA A 184 -8.83 11.06 8.44
CA ALA A 184 -9.89 11.06 9.45
C ALA A 184 -10.70 9.75 9.43
N GLY A 185 -11.62 9.57 10.38
CA GLY A 185 -12.58 8.47 10.36
C GLY A 185 -12.25 7.31 11.27
N GLU A 186 -11.63 7.59 12.39
CA GLU A 186 -11.26 6.62 13.40
C GLU A 186 -12.49 6.20 14.23
N THR A 187 -13.22 5.17 13.79
CA THR A 187 -14.44 4.71 14.49
C THR A 187 -14.16 3.75 15.65
N PHE A 188 -13.12 2.88 15.55
CA PHE A 188 -12.70 1.94 16.59
C PHE A 188 -11.17 1.92 16.69
N ASP A 189 -10.54 3.08 16.87
CA ASP A 189 -9.10 3.26 16.82
C ASP A 189 -8.50 2.86 15.46
N ASN A 190 -9.26 3.10 14.36
CA ASN A 190 -9.00 2.58 13.04
C ASN A 190 -9.62 3.46 11.94
N ILE A 191 -9.07 3.44 10.74
CA ILE A 191 -9.63 4.11 9.56
C ILE A 191 -10.56 3.18 8.78
N ASP A 192 -11.41 3.73 7.92
CA ASP A 192 -12.16 2.95 6.94
C ASP A 192 -11.24 2.63 5.73
N TYR A 193 -10.77 1.38 5.64
CA TYR A 193 -9.85 0.93 4.57
C TYR A 193 -10.54 0.84 3.21
N ASP A 194 -11.88 0.71 3.16
CA ASP A 194 -12.64 0.56 1.93
C ASP A 194 -12.62 1.84 1.07
N ARG A 195 -12.24 2.99 1.65
CA ARG A 195 -12.07 4.25 0.90
C ARG A 195 -10.76 4.36 0.12
N ILE A 196 -9.86 3.37 0.25
CA ILE A 196 -8.56 3.35 -0.39
C ILE A 196 -8.64 2.52 -1.68
N ASP A 197 -8.58 3.21 -2.82
CA ASP A 197 -8.59 2.59 -4.14
C ASP A 197 -7.17 2.16 -4.55
N LEU A 198 -6.92 0.83 -4.58
CA LEU A 198 -5.63 0.25 -4.98
C LEU A 198 -5.20 0.62 -6.40
N ASP A 199 -6.15 0.81 -7.33
CA ASP A 199 -5.84 1.17 -8.71
C ASP A 199 -5.34 2.62 -8.86
N ASN A 200 -5.61 3.49 -7.86
CA ASN A 200 -5.14 4.88 -7.83
C ASN A 200 -3.81 5.06 -7.08
N ILE A 201 -3.22 3.99 -6.52
CA ILE A 201 -1.97 4.09 -5.75
C ILE A 201 -0.76 4.02 -6.68
N GLU A 202 0.17 4.97 -6.53
CA GLU A 202 1.51 5.00 -7.13
C GLU A 202 2.48 4.10 -6.35
N ARG A 203 2.47 4.24 -5.01
CA ARG A 203 3.24 3.43 -4.08
C ARG A 203 2.71 3.53 -2.66
N ILE A 204 3.05 2.55 -1.84
CA ILE A 204 2.84 2.56 -0.39
C ILE A 204 4.20 2.57 0.29
N GLU A 205 4.42 3.52 1.17
CA GLU A 205 5.64 3.66 1.97
C GLU A 205 5.32 3.26 3.42
N ILE A 206 5.94 2.19 3.92
CA ILE A 206 5.77 1.74 5.31
C ILE A 206 7.05 2.07 6.06
N ILE A 207 6.94 3.07 6.94
CA ILE A 207 8.02 3.50 7.81
C ILE A 207 7.87 2.71 9.11
N LYS A 208 8.84 1.84 9.37
CA LYS A 208 8.83 0.98 10.55
C LYS A 208 9.51 1.68 11.74
N GLY A 209 8.90 1.55 12.90
CA GLY A 209 9.37 2.18 14.14
C GLY A 209 8.81 3.55 14.40
N ALA A 210 9.04 4.04 15.62
CA ALA A 210 8.50 5.33 16.05
C ALA A 210 8.99 6.49 15.19
N SER A 211 8.04 7.23 14.66
CA SER A 211 8.25 8.34 13.73
C SER A 211 7.62 9.66 14.23
N SER A 212 7.35 9.74 15.54
CA SER A 212 6.71 10.92 16.16
C SER A 212 7.53 12.20 16.01
N SER A 213 8.85 12.11 15.92
CA SER A 213 9.72 13.29 15.67
C SER A 213 9.48 13.98 14.33
N LEU A 214 8.84 13.29 13.36
CA LEU A 214 8.45 13.87 12.07
C LEU A 214 6.94 14.07 11.95
N TYR A 215 6.17 13.08 12.40
CA TYR A 215 4.74 13.01 12.11
C TYR A 215 3.84 13.30 13.32
N GLY A 216 4.43 13.49 14.52
CA GLY A 216 3.70 13.81 15.75
C GLY A 216 3.05 12.60 16.41
N SER A 217 1.93 12.84 17.09
CA SER A 217 1.17 11.82 17.82
C SER A 217 0.71 10.67 16.92
N ASN A 218 0.53 9.47 17.50
CA ASN A 218 0.02 8.24 16.88
C ASN A 218 1.00 7.51 15.94
N ALA A 219 2.26 7.94 15.84
CA ALA A 219 3.28 7.29 15.02
C ALA A 219 4.28 6.47 15.87
N LEU A 220 3.80 5.75 16.91
CA LEU A 220 4.64 4.92 17.78
C LEU A 220 4.99 3.58 17.15
N GLY A 221 4.03 2.93 16.50
CA GLY A 221 4.19 1.67 15.76
C GLY A 221 4.79 1.87 14.38
N GLY A 222 4.55 3.03 13.79
CA GLY A 222 5.05 3.40 12.46
C GLY A 222 4.06 4.24 11.67
N VAL A 223 4.38 4.42 10.38
CA VAL A 223 3.58 5.23 9.43
C VAL A 223 3.35 4.44 8.16
N ILE A 224 2.14 4.43 7.67
CA ILE A 224 1.75 3.93 6.34
C ILE A 224 1.34 5.13 5.51
N ASN A 225 2.20 5.51 4.55
CA ASN A 225 1.95 6.64 3.67
C ASN A 225 1.58 6.14 2.26
N ILE A 226 0.38 6.44 1.82
CA ILE A 226 -0.18 6.04 0.55
C ILE A 226 -0.02 7.21 -0.42
N ILE A 227 0.76 7.00 -1.48
CA ILE A 227 1.01 8.02 -2.50
C ILE A 227 0.13 7.70 -3.71
N THR A 228 -0.72 8.65 -4.10
CA THR A 228 -1.62 8.53 -5.24
C THR A 228 -0.92 8.83 -6.56
N LYS A 229 -1.40 8.22 -7.64
CA LYS A 229 -0.86 8.39 -9.00
C LYS A 229 -0.96 9.83 -9.49
N ASN A 230 0.04 10.25 -10.25
CA ASN A 230 0.04 11.45 -11.07
C ASN A 230 -0.07 11.08 -12.55
N ALA A 231 -0.54 12.02 -13.39
CA ALA A 231 -0.49 11.85 -14.84
C ALA A 231 0.97 11.92 -15.33
N GLN A 232 1.35 10.99 -16.21
CA GLN A 232 2.71 10.90 -16.77
C GLN A 232 2.74 11.16 -18.27
N LYS A 233 1.64 10.84 -18.99
CA LYS A 233 1.52 10.95 -20.44
C LYS A 233 0.50 12.05 -20.83
N PRO A 234 0.51 12.50 -22.09
CA PRO A 234 -0.48 13.45 -22.60
C PRO A 234 -1.93 12.96 -22.51
N LEU A 235 -2.14 11.66 -22.57
CA LEU A 235 -3.41 11.00 -22.33
C LEU A 235 -3.15 9.60 -21.72
N GLU A 236 -3.84 9.31 -20.64
CA GLU A 236 -3.91 7.99 -20.01
C GLU A 236 -5.37 7.66 -19.73
N LEU A 237 -5.81 6.48 -20.14
CA LEU A 237 -7.12 5.95 -19.82
C LEU A 237 -6.95 4.58 -19.19
N SER A 238 -7.72 4.28 -18.16
CA SER A 238 -7.72 2.95 -17.54
C SER A 238 -9.13 2.61 -17.10
N ALA A 239 -9.54 1.38 -17.37
CA ALA A 239 -10.77 0.81 -16.87
C ALA A 239 -10.49 -0.62 -16.40
N SER A 240 -11.07 -1.02 -15.28
CA SER A 240 -10.97 -2.39 -14.78
C SER A 240 -12.29 -2.86 -14.18
N TYR A 241 -12.53 -4.17 -14.31
CA TYR A 241 -13.63 -4.85 -13.67
C TYR A 241 -13.14 -6.17 -13.10
N LEU A 242 -13.52 -6.48 -11.86
CA LEU A 242 -13.21 -7.74 -11.20
C LEU A 242 -14.49 -8.28 -10.53
N TYR A 243 -14.69 -9.57 -10.68
CA TYR A 243 -15.78 -10.32 -10.06
C TYR A 243 -15.23 -11.52 -9.30
N ASN A 244 -15.81 -11.84 -8.14
CA ASN A 244 -15.51 -13.08 -7.42
C ASN A 244 -16.78 -13.86 -7.06
N THR A 245 -16.62 -15.12 -6.66
CA THR A 245 -17.73 -16.05 -6.36
C THR A 245 -18.51 -15.70 -5.08
N LYS A 246 -18.08 -14.70 -4.29
CA LYS A 246 -18.87 -14.11 -3.19
C LYS A 246 -19.70 -12.91 -3.67
N LYS A 247 -19.85 -12.77 -5.00
CA LYS A 247 -20.59 -11.69 -5.63
C LYS A 247 -20.02 -10.30 -5.31
N ASP A 248 -18.67 -10.21 -5.16
CA ASP A 248 -18.01 -8.93 -5.14
C ASP A 248 -17.83 -8.45 -6.58
N HIS A 249 -18.23 -7.23 -6.83
CA HIS A 249 -18.03 -6.49 -8.07
C HIS A 249 -17.17 -5.29 -7.80
N LYS A 250 -16.06 -5.15 -8.53
CA LYS A 250 -15.17 -3.99 -8.43
C LYS A 250 -14.95 -3.41 -9.80
N THR A 251 -15.23 -2.13 -9.92
CA THR A 251 -15.07 -1.36 -11.14
C THR A 251 -14.23 -0.14 -10.85
N ASN A 252 -13.18 0.07 -11.62
CA ASN A 252 -12.37 1.28 -11.55
C ASN A 252 -12.29 1.94 -12.91
N PHE A 253 -12.27 3.25 -12.91
CA PHE A 253 -12.07 4.07 -14.09
C PHE A 253 -11.12 5.23 -13.76
N SER A 254 -10.18 5.50 -14.65
CA SER A 254 -9.36 6.70 -14.54
C SER A 254 -9.04 7.33 -15.89
N VAL A 255 -9.01 8.65 -15.90
CA VAL A 255 -8.52 9.47 -17.01
C VAL A 255 -7.47 10.43 -16.48
N ALA A 256 -6.37 10.57 -17.22
CA ALA A 256 -5.33 11.50 -16.85
C ALA A 256 -4.69 12.15 -18.07
N THR A 257 -4.22 13.39 -17.90
CA THR A 257 -3.51 14.14 -18.90
C THR A 257 -2.39 14.96 -18.28
N LYS A 258 -1.23 15.00 -18.95
CA LYS A 258 -0.10 15.84 -18.58
C LYS A 258 0.23 16.78 -19.72
N GLN A 259 0.24 18.07 -19.43
CA GLN A 259 0.47 19.15 -20.37
C GLN A 259 1.55 20.10 -19.83
N LYS A 260 1.96 21.11 -20.63
CA LYS A 260 2.94 22.10 -20.18
C LYS A 260 2.48 22.91 -18.96
N TRP A 261 1.18 23.21 -18.87
CA TRP A 261 0.58 23.97 -17.77
C TRP A 261 0.47 23.18 -16.47
N GLY A 262 0.55 21.83 -16.54
CA GLY A 262 0.39 20.96 -15.38
C GLY A 262 -0.20 19.59 -15.75
N SER A 263 -0.97 19.00 -14.81
CA SER A 263 -1.59 17.69 -15.01
C SER A 263 -2.95 17.60 -14.33
N LEU A 264 -3.81 16.78 -14.90
CA LEU A 264 -5.09 16.39 -14.34
C LEU A 264 -5.16 14.86 -14.30
N ARG A 265 -5.59 14.29 -13.19
CA ARG A 265 -6.00 12.89 -13.07
C ARG A 265 -7.35 12.83 -12.36
N LEU A 266 -8.31 12.11 -12.92
CA LEU A 266 -9.54 11.72 -12.25
C LEU A 266 -9.52 10.21 -12.09
N SER A 267 -9.63 9.73 -10.86
CA SER A 267 -9.81 8.31 -10.55
C SER A 267 -11.14 8.11 -9.85
N SER A 268 -11.88 7.07 -10.22
CA SER A 268 -13.15 6.72 -9.61
C SER A 268 -13.30 5.22 -9.51
N PHE A 269 -14.04 4.77 -8.52
CA PHE A 269 -14.35 3.36 -8.31
C PHE A 269 -15.80 3.15 -7.88
N TYR A 270 -16.31 1.96 -8.17
CA TYR A 270 -17.57 1.43 -7.68
C TYR A 270 -17.37 -0.02 -7.26
N ASN A 271 -17.60 -0.32 -5.97
CA ASN A 271 -17.47 -1.66 -5.40
C ASN A 271 -18.80 -2.06 -4.77
N PHE A 272 -19.24 -3.27 -5.05
CA PHE A 272 -20.47 -3.83 -4.53
C PHE A 272 -20.22 -5.27 -4.07
N ARG A 273 -20.80 -5.64 -2.93
CA ARG A 273 -20.83 -7.01 -2.43
C ARG A 273 -22.19 -7.31 -1.78
N GLU A 274 -22.75 -8.47 -2.11
CA GLU A 274 -23.91 -8.98 -1.37
C GLU A 274 -23.49 -9.47 0.03
N PRO A 275 -24.37 -9.35 1.06
CA PRO A 275 -24.12 -9.97 2.35
C PRO A 275 -24.10 -11.49 2.22
N TYR A 276 -23.26 -12.14 3.04
CA TYR A 276 -23.19 -13.60 3.09
C TYR A 276 -22.92 -14.08 4.52
N VAL A 277 -23.12 -15.37 4.76
CA VAL A 277 -22.89 -16.00 6.07
C VAL A 277 -21.68 -16.92 5.99
N ILE A 278 -20.82 -16.85 6.99
CA ILE A 278 -19.77 -17.83 7.25
C ILE A 278 -20.29 -18.77 8.34
N VAL A 279 -20.28 -20.06 8.07
CA VAL A 279 -20.64 -21.09 9.04
C VAL A 279 -19.38 -21.76 9.55
N ASP A 280 -19.27 -21.92 10.85
CA ASP A 280 -18.12 -22.55 11.50
C ASP A 280 -17.93 -23.99 10.98
N LYS A 281 -16.66 -24.35 10.67
CA LYS A 281 -16.29 -25.74 10.36
C LYS A 281 -15.88 -26.52 11.60
N GLU A 282 -15.34 -25.82 12.59
CA GLU A 282 -14.85 -26.39 13.84
C GLU A 282 -15.16 -25.45 15.01
N PRO A 283 -15.44 -25.99 16.21
CA PRO A 283 -15.66 -25.18 17.39
C PRO A 283 -14.36 -24.53 17.89
N LEU A 284 -14.46 -23.34 18.46
CA LEU A 284 -13.35 -22.68 19.11
C LEU A 284 -13.12 -23.32 20.51
N LYS A 285 -11.86 -23.55 20.89
CA LYS A 285 -11.47 -24.15 22.16
C LYS A 285 -11.12 -23.08 23.18
N THR A 286 -11.85 -23.08 24.30
CA THR A 286 -11.54 -22.26 25.46
C THR A 286 -11.13 -23.14 26.61
N TYR A 287 -10.10 -22.77 27.33
CA TYR A 287 -9.61 -23.47 28.50
C TYR A 287 -9.95 -22.67 29.75
N LYS A 288 -10.71 -23.28 30.69
CA LYS A 288 -11.09 -22.67 31.98
C LYS A 288 -10.54 -23.55 33.09
N ASN A 289 -9.65 -23.04 33.93
CA ASN A 289 -8.99 -23.81 35.00
C ASN A 289 -8.40 -25.15 34.53
N GLY A 290 -7.81 -25.15 33.32
CA GLY A 290 -7.22 -26.35 32.71
C GLY A 290 -8.21 -27.33 32.04
N SER A 291 -9.53 -27.07 32.11
CA SER A 291 -10.56 -27.85 31.42
C SER A 291 -10.90 -27.28 30.07
N GLU A 292 -10.91 -28.09 29.02
CA GLU A 292 -11.34 -27.68 27.68
C GLU A 292 -12.85 -27.49 27.62
N VAL A 293 -13.29 -26.36 27.11
CA VAL A 293 -14.68 -26.03 26.84
C VAL A 293 -14.78 -25.66 25.36
N LEU A 294 -15.61 -26.37 24.61
CA LEU A 294 -15.86 -26.05 23.21
C LEU A 294 -16.95 -24.97 23.10
N SER A 295 -16.71 -23.93 22.32
CA SER A 295 -17.77 -22.97 21.98
C SER A 295 -18.81 -23.64 21.07
N PRO A 296 -20.09 -23.29 21.16
CA PRO A 296 -21.06 -23.70 20.17
C PRO A 296 -20.61 -23.28 18.77
N MET A 297 -20.81 -24.14 17.79
CA MET A 297 -20.65 -23.77 16.39
C MET A 297 -21.66 -22.67 16.03
N GLY A 298 -21.21 -21.64 15.38
CA GLY A 298 -22.00 -20.47 15.10
C GLY A 298 -21.95 -20.04 13.64
N GLU A 299 -22.59 -18.92 13.40
CA GLU A 299 -22.64 -18.25 12.10
C GLU A 299 -22.15 -16.80 12.27
N LEU A 300 -21.34 -16.35 11.31
CA LEU A 300 -20.91 -14.96 11.23
C LEU A 300 -21.53 -14.30 10.01
N ASN A 301 -22.41 -13.33 10.23
CA ASN A 301 -22.98 -12.53 9.15
C ASN A 301 -21.98 -11.49 8.68
N ILE A 302 -21.58 -11.59 7.41
CA ILE A 302 -20.71 -10.62 6.75
C ILE A 302 -21.55 -9.63 5.98
N ALA A 303 -21.44 -8.36 6.35
CA ALA A 303 -22.19 -7.30 5.72
C ALA A 303 -21.82 -7.16 4.23
N GLY A 304 -22.83 -7.01 3.40
CA GLY A 304 -22.68 -6.49 2.07
C GLY A 304 -22.45 -4.98 2.10
N PHE A 305 -21.98 -4.43 0.98
CA PHE A 305 -21.77 -3.00 0.85
C PHE A 305 -21.95 -2.50 -0.58
N THR A 306 -22.24 -1.23 -0.69
CA THR A 306 -22.12 -0.44 -1.91
C THR A 306 -21.21 0.73 -1.63
N ASN A 307 -20.02 0.72 -2.23
CA ASN A 307 -19.00 1.75 -2.05
C ASN A 307 -18.70 2.41 -3.38
N TYR A 308 -18.61 3.72 -3.42
CA TYR A 308 -18.08 4.44 -4.57
C TYR A 308 -17.33 5.69 -4.14
N GLY A 309 -16.38 6.08 -4.99
CA GLY A 309 -15.58 7.26 -4.73
C GLY A 309 -15.00 7.86 -6.00
N ALA A 310 -14.60 9.13 -5.88
CA ALA A 310 -13.93 9.86 -6.94
C ALA A 310 -12.86 10.77 -6.33
N THR A 311 -11.69 10.78 -6.95
CA THR A 311 -10.54 11.57 -6.53
C THR A 311 -9.94 12.27 -7.74
N PRO A 312 -10.32 13.51 -8.04
CA PRO A 312 -9.55 14.37 -8.95
C PRO A 312 -8.25 14.84 -8.29
N LYS A 313 -7.16 14.87 -9.05
CA LYS A 313 -5.87 15.43 -8.65
C LYS A 313 -5.42 16.39 -9.75
N LEU A 314 -5.32 17.67 -9.42
CA LEU A 314 -4.96 18.75 -10.33
C LEU A 314 -3.62 19.33 -9.91
N SER A 315 -2.68 19.38 -10.82
CA SER A 315 -1.38 20.05 -10.60
C SER A 315 -1.20 21.15 -11.62
N PHE A 316 -0.83 22.32 -11.16
CA PHE A 316 -0.61 23.52 -11.99
C PHE A 316 0.85 23.98 -11.85
N ASN A 317 1.56 24.05 -12.96
CA ASN A 317 2.88 24.65 -13.05
C ASN A 317 2.72 26.15 -13.33
N LEU A 318 2.59 26.98 -12.29
CA LEU A 318 2.46 28.44 -12.44
C LEU A 318 3.73 29.07 -12.99
N SER A 319 4.87 28.46 -12.68
CA SER A 319 6.17 28.76 -13.27
C SER A 319 7.09 27.54 -13.13
N PRO A 320 8.30 27.53 -13.73
CA PRO A 320 9.29 26.46 -13.51
C PRO A 320 9.68 26.25 -12.03
N LYS A 321 9.43 27.28 -11.20
CA LYS A 321 9.75 27.27 -9.77
C LYS A 321 8.54 27.08 -8.87
N TRP A 322 7.31 27.14 -9.38
CA TRP A 322 6.10 27.14 -8.56
C TRP A 322 5.06 26.16 -9.07
N ASN A 323 4.81 25.15 -8.28
CA ASN A 323 3.78 24.14 -8.52
C ASN A 323 2.70 24.20 -7.44
N ILE A 324 1.44 24.07 -7.84
CA ILE A 324 0.28 23.94 -6.94
C ILE A 324 -0.43 22.64 -7.26
N THR A 325 -0.77 21.87 -6.23
CA THR A 325 -1.56 20.63 -6.35
C THR A 325 -2.82 20.74 -5.49
N LEU A 326 -3.97 20.39 -6.10
CA LEU A 326 -5.27 20.27 -5.44
C LEU A 326 -5.75 18.82 -5.56
N THR A 327 -6.19 18.24 -4.45
CA THR A 327 -6.69 16.85 -4.41
C THR A 327 -7.97 16.80 -3.59
N PRO A 328 -9.14 17.21 -4.15
CA PRO A 328 -10.42 16.91 -3.53
C PRO A 328 -10.75 15.42 -3.69
N SER A 329 -11.50 14.84 -2.77
CA SER A 329 -12.07 13.51 -2.95
C SER A 329 -13.42 13.37 -2.26
N TYR A 330 -14.20 12.46 -2.79
CA TYR A 330 -15.49 12.06 -2.26
C TYR A 330 -15.57 10.53 -2.18
N TYR A 331 -16.09 10.03 -1.07
CA TYR A 331 -16.36 8.61 -0.86
C TYR A 331 -17.72 8.43 -0.19
N PHE A 332 -18.44 7.41 -0.63
CA PHE A 332 -19.70 6.94 -0.05
C PHE A 332 -19.63 5.44 0.19
N SER A 333 -20.21 5.01 1.31
CA SER A 333 -20.42 3.59 1.61
C SER A 333 -21.80 3.39 2.26
N GLU A 334 -22.54 2.39 1.81
CA GLU A 334 -23.73 1.87 2.48
C GLU A 334 -23.47 0.41 2.84
N ARG A 335 -23.62 0.06 4.11
CA ARG A 335 -23.44 -1.30 4.62
C ARG A 335 -24.76 -1.94 4.97
N ASN A 336 -24.92 -3.20 4.53
CA ASN A 336 -26.11 -4.04 4.72
C ASN A 336 -25.70 -5.34 5.40
N ALA A 337 -26.13 -5.57 6.64
CA ALA A 337 -25.80 -6.79 7.41
C ALA A 337 -26.49 -8.06 6.88
N GLY A 338 -27.41 -7.98 5.89
CA GLY A 338 -28.12 -9.15 5.36
C GLY A 338 -29.18 -9.72 6.30
N THR A 339 -29.46 -9.08 7.42
CA THR A 339 -30.45 -9.49 8.43
C THR A 339 -31.79 -8.79 8.22
N GLU A 340 -32.86 -9.27 8.88
CA GLU A 340 -34.17 -8.58 8.86
C GLU A 340 -34.06 -7.13 9.37
N SER A 341 -33.19 -6.88 10.36
CA SER A 341 -32.91 -5.54 10.86
C SER A 341 -32.33 -4.63 9.78
N SER A 342 -31.49 -5.13 8.90
CA SER A 342 -30.86 -4.35 7.82
C SER A 342 -31.81 -3.96 6.69
N LYS A 343 -32.96 -4.62 6.59
CA LYS A 343 -34.06 -4.19 5.70
C LYS A 343 -34.69 -2.88 6.18
N LYS A 344 -34.57 -2.57 7.47
CA LYS A 344 -35.14 -1.36 8.11
C LYS A 344 -34.10 -0.30 8.45
N LEU A 345 -32.88 -0.72 8.77
CA LEU A 345 -31.80 0.15 9.21
C LEU A 345 -30.49 -0.25 8.54
N ARG A 346 -29.77 0.71 7.93
CA ARG A 346 -28.47 0.55 7.32
C ARG A 346 -27.49 1.61 7.84
N ASP A 347 -26.21 1.32 7.80
CA ASP A 347 -25.17 2.30 8.07
C ASP A 347 -24.72 2.94 6.75
N ARG A 348 -24.74 4.28 6.67
CA ARG A 348 -24.19 5.07 5.56
C ARG A 348 -23.02 5.90 6.02
N TYR A 349 -21.99 5.90 5.22
CA TYR A 349 -20.75 6.65 5.48
C TYR A 349 -20.48 7.60 4.32
N TYR A 350 -20.03 8.79 4.66
CA TYR A 350 -19.63 9.82 3.70
C TYR A 350 -18.26 10.34 4.10
N ASN A 351 -17.35 10.45 3.13
CA ASN A 351 -16.08 11.12 3.37
C ASN A 351 -15.87 12.22 2.33
N TYR A 352 -15.44 13.37 2.81
CA TYR A 352 -15.12 14.55 2.02
C TYR A 352 -13.71 14.98 2.37
N THR A 353 -12.82 14.97 1.39
CA THR A 353 -11.42 15.39 1.58
C THR A 353 -11.10 16.52 0.61
N ALA A 354 -10.35 17.49 1.05
CA ALA A 354 -9.74 18.51 0.19
C ALA A 354 -8.32 18.76 0.66
N ALA A 355 -7.34 18.50 -0.21
CA ALA A 355 -5.94 18.77 0.07
C ALA A 355 -5.40 19.81 -0.94
N PHE A 356 -4.64 20.74 -0.42
CA PHE A 356 -3.91 21.78 -1.15
C PHE A 356 -2.44 21.68 -0.81
N LYS A 357 -1.57 21.71 -1.81
CA LYS A 357 -0.13 21.81 -1.65
C LYS A 357 0.44 22.82 -2.63
N SER A 358 1.35 23.66 -2.16
CA SER A 358 2.08 24.63 -2.96
C SER A 358 3.56 24.47 -2.71
N ASP A 359 4.31 24.10 -3.73
CA ASP A 359 5.77 23.95 -3.67
C ASP A 359 6.43 25.08 -4.46
N TYR A 360 7.19 25.93 -3.78
CA TYR A 360 7.94 27.05 -4.36
C TYR A 360 9.45 26.82 -4.22
N LYS A 361 10.14 26.65 -5.34
CA LYS A 361 11.61 26.56 -5.41
C LYS A 361 12.21 27.97 -5.32
N ILE A 362 12.71 28.34 -4.16
CA ILE A 362 13.40 29.61 -3.95
C ILE A 362 14.67 29.62 -4.79
N THR A 363 15.47 28.54 -4.67
CA THR A 363 16.63 28.22 -5.50
C THR A 363 16.57 26.74 -5.90
N ASP A 364 17.51 26.23 -6.66
CA ASP A 364 17.58 24.80 -7.01
C ASP A 364 17.83 23.90 -5.78
N SER A 365 18.39 24.45 -4.71
CA SER A 365 18.67 23.75 -3.45
C SER A 365 17.66 24.01 -2.34
N ASN A 366 16.73 24.97 -2.50
CA ASN A 366 15.83 25.39 -1.44
C ASN A 366 14.39 25.41 -1.93
N THR A 367 13.51 24.74 -1.18
CA THR A 367 12.06 24.67 -1.47
C THR A 367 11.25 25.06 -0.24
N LEU A 368 10.25 25.92 -0.42
CA LEU A 368 9.21 26.19 0.56
C LEU A 368 7.94 25.48 0.12
N SER A 369 7.39 24.63 0.98
CA SER A 369 6.13 23.92 0.76
C SER A 369 5.09 24.42 1.76
N LEU A 370 3.93 24.80 1.27
CA LEU A 370 2.74 25.12 2.07
C LEU A 370 1.69 24.05 1.83
N SER A 371 1.04 23.57 2.87
CA SER A 371 -0.04 22.59 2.76
C SER A 371 -1.23 22.96 3.62
N ALA A 372 -2.42 22.60 3.13
CA ALA A 372 -3.66 22.64 3.90
C ALA A 372 -4.50 21.41 3.51
N ALA A 373 -5.02 20.70 4.48
CA ALA A 373 -5.86 19.53 4.23
C ALA A 373 -7.05 19.53 5.19
N TYR A 374 -8.21 19.23 4.66
CA TYR A 374 -9.43 18.99 5.39
C TYR A 374 -9.96 17.62 5.05
N ASP A 375 -10.18 16.77 6.04
CA ASP A 375 -10.78 15.45 5.88
C ASP A 375 -11.93 15.31 6.88
N ARG A 376 -13.13 15.00 6.37
CA ARG A 376 -14.34 14.81 7.17
C ARG A 376 -14.98 13.49 6.85
N TYR A 377 -15.24 12.69 7.87
CA TYR A 377 -15.85 11.38 7.81
C TYR A 377 -17.12 11.34 8.67
N ASP A 378 -18.27 11.15 8.02
CA ASP A 378 -19.61 11.11 8.64
C ASP A 378 -20.16 9.68 8.63
N LYS A 379 -20.80 9.27 9.72
CA LYS A 379 -21.62 8.06 9.78
C LYS A 379 -23.07 8.44 10.10
N TYR A 380 -23.99 7.83 9.35
CA TYR A 380 -25.43 7.96 9.55
C TYR A 380 -26.07 6.59 9.74
N LYS A 381 -27.09 6.53 10.59
CA LYS A 381 -28.11 5.49 10.56
C LYS A 381 -29.15 5.88 9.50
N TYR A 382 -29.41 5.00 8.56
CA TYR A 382 -30.38 5.21 7.50
C TYR A 382 -31.59 4.31 7.70
N TYR A 383 -32.75 4.92 7.99
CA TYR A 383 -34.02 4.26 8.19
C TYR A 383 -34.70 4.05 6.84
N VAL A 384 -34.56 2.83 6.30
CA VAL A 384 -34.94 2.50 4.91
C VAL A 384 -36.42 2.77 4.63
N LEU A 385 -37.30 2.41 5.57
CA LEU A 385 -38.75 2.57 5.40
C LEU A 385 -39.22 4.02 5.45
N LEU A 386 -38.51 4.86 6.18
CA LEU A 386 -38.84 6.28 6.33
C LEU A 386 -38.11 7.15 5.30
N ASN A 387 -37.11 6.59 4.61
CA ASN A 387 -36.18 7.33 3.77
C ASN A 387 -35.49 8.50 4.50
N GLU A 388 -35.20 8.33 5.80
CA GLU A 388 -34.60 9.32 6.65
C GLU A 388 -33.22 8.86 7.12
N LYS A 389 -32.37 9.82 7.47
CA LYS A 389 -31.03 9.52 8.02
C LYS A 389 -30.77 10.36 9.26
N GLU A 390 -30.22 9.73 10.29
CA GLU A 390 -29.77 10.33 11.53
C GLU A 390 -28.25 10.25 11.62
N LYS A 391 -27.60 11.38 11.85
CA LYS A 391 -26.14 11.40 12.02
C LYS A 391 -25.80 10.80 13.38
N SER A 392 -24.87 9.85 13.42
CA SER A 392 -24.42 9.20 14.63
C SER A 392 -22.94 9.43 14.93
N TYR A 393 -22.18 9.93 13.95
CA TYR A 393 -20.75 10.18 14.09
C TYR A 393 -20.27 11.17 13.04
N GLU A 394 -19.36 12.06 13.42
CA GLU A 394 -18.62 12.94 12.51
C GLU A 394 -17.22 13.13 13.09
N ASN A 395 -16.19 12.78 12.31
CA ASN A 395 -14.82 13.18 12.62
C ASN A 395 -14.30 14.09 11.51
N SER A 396 -13.81 15.26 11.88
CA SER A 396 -13.18 16.18 10.95
C SER A 396 -11.81 16.62 11.43
N ILE A 397 -10.84 16.60 10.52
CA ILE A 397 -9.46 17.01 10.76
C ILE A 397 -9.13 18.14 9.77
N LEU A 398 -8.77 19.29 10.30
CA LEU A 398 -8.16 20.38 9.54
C LEU A 398 -6.68 20.44 9.88
N ARG A 399 -5.81 20.36 8.88
CA ARG A 399 -4.37 20.54 9.04
C ARG A 399 -3.87 21.65 8.14
N VAL A 400 -2.95 22.46 8.67
CA VAL A 400 -2.19 23.44 7.91
C VAL A 400 -0.71 23.27 8.23
N GLY A 401 0.16 23.47 7.27
CA GLY A 401 1.59 23.30 7.45
C GLY A 401 2.44 24.15 6.52
N ALA A 402 3.62 24.51 7.02
CA ALA A 402 4.67 25.13 6.25
C ALA A 402 5.97 24.35 6.47
N GLN A 403 6.68 24.03 5.42
CA GLN A 403 7.93 23.26 5.47
C GLN A 403 8.96 23.90 4.55
N TYR A 404 10.14 24.10 5.07
CA TYR A 404 11.31 24.56 4.35
C TYR A 404 12.30 23.41 4.22
N ASN A 405 12.71 23.13 2.99
CA ASN A 405 13.73 22.13 2.67
C ASN A 405 14.94 22.82 2.08
N GLN A 406 16.13 22.47 2.55
CA GLN A 406 17.39 23.01 2.05
C GLN A 406 18.41 21.90 1.88
N THR A 407 19.07 21.86 0.72
CA THR A 407 20.29 21.08 0.53
C THR A 407 21.51 21.98 0.78
N LEU A 408 22.34 21.60 1.74
CA LEU A 408 23.54 22.31 2.14
C LEU A 408 24.76 21.57 1.62
N PHE A 409 25.73 22.29 1.03
CA PHE A 409 27.00 21.73 0.53
C PHE A 409 26.81 20.49 -0.36
N GLU A 410 25.73 20.46 -1.17
CA GLU A 410 25.33 19.38 -2.10
C GLU A 410 25.06 18.02 -1.46
N LYS A 411 25.37 17.82 -0.18
CA LYS A 411 25.31 16.51 0.51
C LYS A 411 24.46 16.50 1.77
N HIS A 412 24.34 17.61 2.49
CA HIS A 412 23.56 17.69 3.72
C HIS A 412 22.16 18.20 3.43
N SER A 413 21.20 17.81 4.25
CA SER A 413 19.82 18.24 4.07
C SER A 413 19.24 18.73 5.38
N LEU A 414 18.58 19.87 5.32
CA LEU A 414 17.82 20.45 6.42
C LEU A 414 16.34 20.46 6.01
N VAL A 415 15.49 19.97 6.91
CA VAL A 415 14.03 20.11 6.88
C VAL A 415 13.64 20.86 8.13
N ALA A 416 12.92 21.95 8.00
CA ALA A 416 12.33 22.67 9.13
C ALA A 416 10.88 23.02 8.81
N GLY A 417 10.00 22.99 9.79
CA GLY A 417 8.60 23.28 9.55
C GLY A 417 7.79 23.55 10.78
N ALA A 418 6.58 24.05 10.53
CA ALA A 418 5.54 24.25 11.51
C ALA A 418 4.22 23.71 10.98
N GLU A 419 3.39 23.16 11.85
CA GLU A 419 2.08 22.64 11.50
C GLU A 419 1.07 22.83 12.62
N GLY A 420 -0.20 22.98 12.24
CA GLY A 420 -1.34 23.03 13.15
C GLY A 420 -2.39 22.02 12.71
N ASN A 421 -2.99 21.34 13.68
CA ASN A 421 -4.10 20.42 13.46
C ASN A 421 -5.26 20.81 14.39
N SER A 422 -6.48 20.75 13.86
CA SER A 422 -7.71 20.78 14.65
C SER A 422 -8.46 19.47 14.38
N ASP A 423 -8.70 18.70 15.43
CA ASP A 423 -9.47 17.45 15.40
C ASP A 423 -10.81 17.69 16.11
N GLU A 424 -11.91 17.41 15.41
CA GLU A 424 -13.26 17.53 15.95
C GLU A 424 -13.97 16.19 15.81
N LEU A 425 -14.63 15.79 16.88
CA LEU A 425 -15.39 14.55 16.95
C LEU A 425 -16.78 14.79 17.53
N LEU A 426 -17.81 14.43 16.75
CA LEU A 426 -19.19 14.34 17.17
C LEU A 426 -19.56 12.87 17.28
N SER A 427 -20.11 12.43 18.41
CA SER A 427 -20.44 11.02 18.64
C SER A 427 -21.58 10.87 19.62
N PHE A 428 -22.57 10.03 19.27
CA PHE A 428 -23.63 9.60 20.18
C PHE A 428 -23.09 8.87 21.41
N ARG A 429 -21.82 8.40 21.39
CA ARG A 429 -21.18 7.72 22.52
C ARG A 429 -20.71 8.66 23.64
N PHE A 430 -20.85 9.96 23.49
CA PHE A 430 -20.41 10.91 24.50
C PHE A 430 -21.46 11.15 25.59
N THR A 431 -22.69 10.68 25.42
CA THR A 431 -23.74 10.76 26.41
C THR A 431 -24.56 9.47 26.51
N ASN A 432 -25.04 9.12 27.70
CA ASN A 432 -25.93 7.96 27.90
C ASN A 432 -27.32 8.16 27.28
N GLN A 433 -27.69 9.39 26.92
CA GLN A 433 -29.00 9.71 26.36
C GLN A 433 -29.04 9.60 24.85
N GLY A 434 -27.90 9.19 24.22
CA GLY A 434 -27.80 9.07 22.78
C GLY A 434 -27.83 10.40 21.99
N THR A 435 -27.81 11.54 22.71
CA THR A 435 -27.69 12.85 22.08
C THR A 435 -26.28 13.09 21.61
N GLU A 436 -26.17 13.66 20.41
CA GLU A 436 -24.88 13.95 19.83
C GLU A 436 -24.16 15.06 20.56
N GLU A 437 -22.90 14.82 20.93
CA GLU A 437 -22.06 15.83 21.55
C GLU A 437 -20.75 15.99 20.78
N LYS A 438 -20.36 17.24 20.50
CA LYS A 438 -19.15 17.58 19.75
C LYS A 438 -18.02 17.96 20.71
N LYS A 439 -16.86 17.34 20.52
CA LYS A 439 -15.61 17.63 21.23
C LYS A 439 -14.52 18.00 20.23
N ASN A 440 -13.55 18.80 20.67
CA ASN A 440 -12.41 19.18 19.84
C ASN A 440 -11.09 19.19 20.61
N ALA A 441 -10.00 19.11 19.86
CA ALA A 441 -8.64 19.28 20.35
C ALA A 441 -7.78 19.91 19.25
N GLN A 442 -6.82 20.76 19.64
CA GLN A 442 -5.86 21.35 18.72
C GLN A 442 -4.45 20.91 19.09
N ASN A 443 -3.60 20.75 18.07
CA ASN A 443 -2.19 20.49 18.24
C ASN A 443 -1.38 21.38 17.29
N TYR A 444 -0.40 22.08 17.83
CA TYR A 444 0.55 22.91 17.09
C TYR A 444 1.93 22.32 17.26
N ALA A 445 2.74 22.33 16.21
CA ALA A 445 4.08 21.78 16.29
C ALA A 445 5.08 22.56 15.47
N ILE A 446 6.31 22.60 15.98
CA ILE A 446 7.48 22.99 15.22
C ILE A 446 8.45 21.80 15.19
N PHE A 447 9.13 21.60 14.08
CA PHE A 447 10.08 20.51 13.92
C PHE A 447 11.24 20.89 13.04
N THR A 448 12.36 20.21 13.28
CA THR A 448 13.52 20.26 12.40
C THR A 448 14.15 18.89 12.31
N GLN A 449 14.66 18.56 11.15
CA GLN A 449 15.47 17.37 10.92
C GLN A 449 16.66 17.75 10.07
N GLN A 450 17.83 17.27 10.45
CA GLN A 450 19.06 17.46 9.71
C GLN A 450 19.68 16.12 9.36
N GLU A 451 20.10 15.99 8.13
CA GLU A 451 20.85 14.86 7.62
C GLU A 451 22.26 15.31 7.26
N TRP A 452 23.20 14.59 7.84
CA TRP A 452 24.64 14.83 7.71
C TRP A 452 25.25 13.68 6.92
N ALA A 453 25.56 13.87 5.66
CA ALA A 453 26.37 12.93 4.89
C ALA A 453 27.84 13.14 5.26
N LEU A 454 28.28 12.50 6.35
CA LEU A 454 29.63 12.69 6.92
C LEU A 454 30.71 12.07 6.04
N SER A 455 30.35 11.01 5.30
CA SER A 455 31.15 10.41 4.22
C SER A 455 30.24 9.74 3.22
N ASP A 456 30.79 9.22 2.12
CA ASP A 456 30.00 8.44 1.15
C ASP A 456 29.46 7.14 1.76
N ALA A 457 30.11 6.64 2.82
CA ALA A 457 29.71 5.45 3.56
C ALA A 457 28.81 5.74 4.76
N PHE A 458 28.90 6.91 5.39
CA PHE A 458 28.22 7.18 6.66
C PHE A 458 27.32 8.42 6.60
N THR A 459 26.06 8.22 6.94
CA THR A 459 25.04 9.28 7.06
C THR A 459 24.44 9.25 8.46
N LEU A 460 24.32 10.44 9.08
CA LEU A 460 23.70 10.65 10.39
C LEU A 460 22.44 11.49 10.20
N VAL A 461 21.36 11.17 10.90
CA VAL A 461 20.14 11.98 10.97
C VAL A 461 19.84 12.35 12.41
N THR A 462 19.61 13.63 12.61
CA THR A 462 19.11 14.19 13.87
C THR A 462 17.77 14.87 13.62
N GLY A 463 16.83 14.69 14.52
CA GLY A 463 15.50 15.33 14.41
C GLY A 463 14.96 15.69 15.78
N VAL A 464 14.31 16.83 15.86
CA VAL A 464 13.64 17.34 17.06
C VAL A 464 12.28 17.90 16.66
N ARG A 465 11.27 17.62 17.46
CA ARG A 465 9.93 18.17 17.31
C ARG A 465 9.35 18.52 18.66
N MET A 466 8.73 19.68 18.75
CA MET A 466 7.97 20.14 19.90
C MET A 466 6.50 20.28 19.49
N ASP A 467 5.63 19.58 20.19
CA ASP A 467 4.18 19.63 20.03
C ASP A 467 3.57 20.37 21.23
N TYR A 468 2.60 21.23 20.97
CA TYR A 468 1.72 21.84 21.97
C TYR A 468 0.28 21.39 21.73
N HIS A 469 -0.26 20.59 22.63
CA HIS A 469 -1.62 20.08 22.58
C HIS A 469 -2.54 20.85 23.53
N SER A 470 -3.69 21.29 23.05
CA SER A 470 -4.62 22.14 23.84
C SER A 470 -5.01 21.54 25.19
N LEU A 471 -5.11 20.20 25.30
CA LEU A 471 -5.47 19.47 26.50
C LEU A 471 -4.28 18.99 27.34
N PHE A 472 -3.15 18.65 26.68
CA PHE A 472 -2.02 17.95 27.31
C PHE A 472 -0.71 18.74 27.33
N LYS A 473 -0.72 20.00 26.85
CA LYS A 473 0.44 20.92 26.82
C LYS A 473 1.58 20.45 25.95
N GLU A 474 2.84 20.57 26.41
CA GLU A 474 4.04 20.42 25.59
C GLU A 474 4.58 18.99 25.60
N TYR A 475 5.03 18.50 24.43
CA TYR A 475 5.76 17.25 24.24
C TYR A 475 6.94 17.43 23.31
N LEU A 476 8.11 17.06 23.82
CA LEU A 476 9.35 17.04 23.03
C LEU A 476 9.63 15.61 22.57
N THR A 477 9.82 15.45 21.28
CA THR A 477 10.28 14.19 20.67
C THR A 477 11.55 14.43 19.87
N TYR A 478 12.45 13.43 19.91
CA TYR A 478 13.71 13.51 19.20
C TYR A 478 14.10 12.16 18.60
N ARG A 479 14.96 12.22 17.59
CA ARG A 479 15.50 11.08 16.86
C ARG A 479 16.99 11.28 16.61
N LEU A 480 17.72 10.17 16.71
CA LEU A 480 19.08 10.02 16.25
C LEU A 480 19.15 8.72 15.46
N SER A 481 19.57 8.78 14.19
CA SER A 481 19.66 7.58 13.34
C SER A 481 20.94 7.65 12.49
N GLY A 482 21.66 6.54 12.39
CA GLY A 482 22.85 6.39 11.58
C GLY A 482 22.68 5.33 10.51
N MET A 483 23.28 5.55 9.34
CA MET A 483 23.38 4.58 8.26
C MET A 483 24.82 4.44 7.84
N PHE A 484 25.30 3.20 7.79
CA PHE A 484 26.65 2.87 7.33
C PHE A 484 26.57 1.89 6.16
N ARG A 485 27.22 2.20 5.07
CA ARG A 485 27.30 1.39 3.85
C ARG A 485 28.69 0.87 3.62
N VAL A 486 28.78 -0.42 3.38
CA VAL A 486 30.01 -1.08 2.99
C VAL A 486 29.70 -2.15 1.96
N GLU A 487 30.17 -1.97 0.73
CA GLU A 487 29.95 -2.86 -0.41
C GLU A 487 28.46 -3.16 -0.60
N GLN A 488 28.03 -4.40 -0.37
CA GLN A 488 26.67 -4.89 -0.56
C GLN A 488 25.80 -4.74 0.69
N PHE A 489 26.39 -4.31 1.82
CA PHE A 489 25.71 -4.18 3.09
C PHE A 489 25.35 -2.73 3.40
N THR A 490 24.16 -2.53 3.95
CA THR A 490 23.74 -1.26 4.55
C THR A 490 23.25 -1.53 5.97
N PHE A 491 23.93 -0.99 6.95
CA PHE A 491 23.55 -1.06 8.37
C PHE A 491 22.84 0.22 8.76
N ARG A 492 21.73 0.09 9.50
CA ARG A 492 21.05 1.25 10.09
C ARG A 492 20.80 1.00 11.56
N GLY A 493 21.00 2.03 12.35
CA GLY A 493 20.66 2.05 13.77
C GLY A 493 20.01 3.35 14.15
N GLY A 494 18.98 3.30 14.99
CA GLY A 494 18.24 4.50 15.39
C GLY A 494 17.73 4.41 16.81
N PHE A 495 17.74 5.56 17.47
CA PHE A 495 17.02 5.81 18.71
C PHE A 495 15.98 6.90 18.46
N SER A 496 14.76 6.72 18.94
CA SER A 496 13.70 7.74 18.83
C SER A 496 12.80 7.71 20.05
N THR A 497 12.22 8.87 20.36
CA THR A 497 11.11 8.99 21.31
C THR A 497 9.82 9.19 20.56
N GLY A 498 8.71 8.78 21.17
CA GLY A 498 7.38 8.98 20.63
C GLY A 498 6.37 9.30 21.72
N PHE A 499 5.25 9.86 21.32
CA PHE A 499 4.11 10.08 22.22
C PHE A 499 2.79 9.82 21.49
N ARG A 500 1.75 9.51 22.25
CA ARG A 500 0.37 9.45 21.80
C ARG A 500 -0.54 10.16 22.80
N SER A 501 -1.22 11.18 22.35
CA SER A 501 -2.26 11.83 23.14
C SER A 501 -3.48 10.91 23.25
N PRO A 502 -4.17 10.89 24.41
CA PRO A 502 -5.49 10.28 24.51
C PRO A 502 -6.42 10.83 23.44
N THR A 503 -7.21 9.98 22.81
CA THR A 503 -8.20 10.38 21.81
C THR A 503 -9.42 11.02 22.48
N LEU A 504 -10.19 11.81 21.73
CA LEU A 504 -11.45 12.39 22.23
C LEU A 504 -12.42 11.30 22.72
N LYS A 505 -12.39 10.10 22.10
CA LYS A 505 -13.17 8.94 22.57
C LYS A 505 -12.69 8.46 23.94
N GLU A 506 -11.38 8.24 24.11
CA GLU A 506 -10.81 7.79 25.39
C GLU A 506 -11.09 8.76 26.53
N LEU A 507 -11.25 10.06 26.23
CA LEU A 507 -11.53 11.09 27.21
C LEU A 507 -13.02 11.22 27.57
N TYR A 508 -13.91 11.12 26.55
CA TYR A 508 -15.29 11.62 26.69
C TYR A 508 -16.37 10.56 26.49
N THR A 509 -16.04 9.30 26.16
CA THR A 509 -17.04 8.24 26.03
C THR A 509 -17.82 8.09 27.32
N ASN A 510 -19.14 8.03 27.21
CA ASN A 510 -20.09 7.75 28.27
C ASN A 510 -21.29 7.05 27.63
N TRP A 511 -21.16 5.74 27.40
CA TRP A 511 -22.08 5.00 26.57
C TRP A 511 -22.38 3.64 27.16
N PHE A 512 -23.67 3.30 27.17
CA PHE A 512 -24.16 1.98 27.54
C PHE A 512 -24.05 1.04 26.34
N HIS A 513 -23.27 -0.03 26.47
CA HIS A 513 -23.12 -1.06 25.48
C HIS A 513 -24.19 -2.14 25.70
N PRO A 514 -25.17 -2.32 24.75
CA PRO A 514 -26.34 -3.17 25.00
C PRO A 514 -26.08 -4.68 24.84
N TRP A 515 -24.91 -5.08 24.32
CA TRP A 515 -24.58 -6.47 24.04
C TRP A 515 -23.81 -7.12 25.19
N GLY A 516 -23.84 -8.47 25.29
CA GLY A 516 -23.07 -9.20 26.31
C GLY A 516 -23.57 -8.99 27.74
N GLY A 517 -24.88 -8.80 27.92
CA GLY A 517 -25.50 -8.56 29.23
C GLY A 517 -25.65 -7.09 29.60
N GLY A 518 -25.13 -6.17 28.77
CA GLY A 518 -25.16 -4.74 28.97
C GLY A 518 -24.12 -4.25 29.98
N PHE A 519 -23.31 -3.28 29.59
CA PHE A 519 -22.31 -2.64 30.46
C PHE A 519 -22.02 -1.22 29.99
N GLN A 520 -21.50 -0.41 30.92
CA GLN A 520 -21.15 0.99 30.68
C GLN A 520 -19.70 1.09 30.17
N ILE A 521 -19.46 1.90 29.14
CA ILE A 521 -18.11 2.30 28.74
C ILE A 521 -17.90 3.75 29.09
N MET A 522 -16.91 4.05 29.92
CA MET A 522 -16.61 5.37 30.40
C MET A 522 -15.22 5.86 29.98
N GLY A 523 -15.17 7.02 29.38
CA GLY A 523 -13.94 7.79 29.17
C GLY A 523 -13.33 8.27 30.50
N ASN A 524 -12.13 8.83 30.38
CA ASN A 524 -11.41 9.35 31.54
C ASN A 524 -10.64 10.61 31.16
N LYS A 525 -11.05 11.75 31.71
CA LYS A 525 -10.42 13.05 31.44
C LYS A 525 -9.06 13.21 32.13
N ASP A 526 -8.72 12.33 33.08
CA ASP A 526 -7.46 12.35 33.84
C ASP A 526 -6.36 11.49 33.13
N LEU A 527 -6.65 10.96 31.96
CA LEU A 527 -5.66 10.21 31.16
C LEU A 527 -4.45 11.07 30.84
N LYS A 528 -3.28 10.46 30.98
CA LYS A 528 -2.00 11.02 30.56
C LYS A 528 -1.64 10.49 29.18
N PRO A 529 -0.93 11.29 28.36
CA PRO A 529 -0.36 10.78 27.12
C PRO A 529 0.61 9.63 27.34
N GLU A 530 0.57 8.68 26.44
CA GLU A 530 1.55 7.59 26.38
C GLU A 530 2.85 8.13 25.80
N THR A 531 3.98 7.65 26.34
CA THR A 531 5.30 8.01 25.82
C THR A 531 6.09 6.75 25.49
N SER A 532 6.98 6.80 24.50
CA SER A 532 7.81 5.66 24.15
C SER A 532 9.27 6.03 23.94
N ARG A 533 10.15 5.05 24.19
CA ARG A 533 11.56 5.06 23.81
C ARG A 533 11.78 3.84 22.92
N ASN A 534 12.38 4.07 21.76
CA ASN A 534 12.46 3.04 20.73
C ASN A 534 13.90 2.94 20.21
N ILE A 535 14.36 1.71 20.05
CA ILE A 535 15.64 1.37 19.40
C ILE A 535 15.29 0.53 18.18
N THR A 536 15.85 0.88 17.03
CA THR A 536 15.70 0.11 15.78
C THR A 536 17.06 -0.20 15.23
N LEU A 537 17.26 -1.44 14.79
CA LEU A 537 18.45 -1.90 14.09
C LEU A 537 18.01 -2.60 12.81
N SER A 538 18.71 -2.36 11.71
CA SER A 538 18.48 -3.11 10.48
C SER A 538 19.74 -3.29 9.67
N VAL A 539 19.77 -4.36 8.89
CA VAL A 539 20.80 -4.65 7.90
C VAL A 539 20.15 -5.04 6.59
N ASP A 540 20.58 -4.41 5.51
CA ASP A 540 20.24 -4.82 4.14
C ASP A 540 21.47 -5.42 3.47
N PHE A 541 21.28 -6.55 2.81
CA PHE A 541 22.23 -7.15 1.89
C PHE A 541 21.66 -7.08 0.48
N ASN A 542 22.36 -6.42 -0.43
CA ASN A 542 21.96 -6.22 -1.82
C ASN A 542 23.03 -6.79 -2.75
N ALA A 543 22.69 -7.89 -3.42
CA ALA A 543 23.50 -8.52 -4.44
C ALA A 543 22.68 -8.73 -5.72
N ARG A 544 23.33 -9.03 -6.84
CA ARG A 544 22.68 -9.15 -8.16
C ARG A 544 21.39 -9.99 -8.16
N LYS A 545 21.36 -11.10 -7.40
CA LYS A 545 20.22 -12.02 -7.35
C LYS A 545 19.48 -12.00 -6.01
N TRP A 546 20.04 -11.39 -5.00
CA TRP A 546 19.55 -11.40 -3.64
C TRP A 546 19.34 -10.00 -3.10
N ASN A 547 18.20 -9.81 -2.48
CA ASN A 547 17.94 -8.67 -1.61
C ASN A 547 17.41 -9.22 -0.29
N ILE A 548 18.11 -8.98 0.81
CA ILE A 548 17.76 -9.47 2.13
C ILE A 548 17.76 -8.30 3.10
N THR A 549 16.68 -8.11 3.82
CA THR A 549 16.56 -7.13 4.90
C THR A 549 16.23 -7.85 6.18
N ALA A 550 17.02 -7.60 7.23
CA ALA A 550 16.69 -8.02 8.58
C ALA A 550 16.58 -6.78 9.48
N MET A 551 15.58 -6.74 10.33
CA MET A 551 15.39 -5.64 11.28
C MET A 551 14.88 -6.14 12.62
N THR A 552 15.22 -5.41 13.67
CA THR A 552 14.65 -5.57 15.00
C THR A 552 14.33 -4.21 15.61
N GLN A 553 13.27 -4.17 16.38
CA GLN A 553 12.79 -3.00 17.11
C GLN A 553 12.49 -3.40 18.54
N TYR A 554 12.96 -2.60 19.47
CA TYR A 554 12.57 -2.65 20.86
C TYR A 554 11.94 -1.32 21.26
N SER A 555 10.75 -1.38 21.86
CA SER A 555 9.96 -0.22 22.26
C SER A 555 9.54 -0.38 23.71
N LYS A 556 9.87 0.60 24.53
CA LYS A 556 9.39 0.72 25.91
C LYS A 556 8.33 1.82 25.97
N VAL A 557 7.07 1.41 26.18
CA VAL A 557 5.90 2.31 26.24
C VAL A 557 5.53 2.51 27.72
N LYS A 558 5.44 3.77 28.13
CA LYS A 558 5.01 4.18 29.48
C LYS A 558 3.60 4.77 29.42
N ASP A 559 2.84 4.59 30.51
CA ASP A 559 1.47 5.11 30.69
C ASP A 559 0.50 4.63 29.59
N LYS A 560 0.65 3.38 29.11
CA LYS A 560 -0.20 2.80 28.05
C LYS A 560 -1.68 2.87 28.46
N ILE A 561 -2.54 3.37 27.55
CA ILE A 561 -3.98 3.48 27.78
C ILE A 561 -4.65 2.15 27.40
N ALA A 562 -5.41 1.62 28.34
CA ALA A 562 -6.14 0.36 28.20
C ALA A 562 -7.50 0.43 28.88
N TYR A 563 -8.32 -0.59 28.70
CA TYR A 563 -9.58 -0.79 29.40
C TYR A 563 -9.38 -1.51 30.72
N ARG A 564 -10.13 -1.12 31.73
CA ARG A 564 -10.22 -1.85 33.01
C ARG A 564 -11.67 -1.95 33.42
N TRP A 565 -12.09 -3.16 33.77
CA TRP A 565 -13.35 -3.39 34.45
C TRP A 565 -13.33 -2.77 35.87
N THR A 566 -14.43 -2.14 36.28
CA THR A 566 -14.65 -1.78 37.69
C THR A 566 -14.86 -3.03 38.53
N GLN A 567 -14.75 -2.90 39.87
CA GLN A 567 -14.96 -4.05 40.75
C GLN A 567 -16.39 -4.63 40.65
N ALA A 568 -17.38 -3.82 40.33
CA ALA A 568 -18.76 -4.27 40.09
C ALA A 568 -18.94 -5.04 38.76
N SER A 569 -17.93 -5.05 37.91
CA SER A 569 -17.93 -5.73 36.57
C SER A 569 -19.07 -5.26 35.64
N ASP A 570 -19.63 -4.08 35.88
CA ASP A 570 -20.71 -3.47 35.10
C ASP A 570 -20.23 -2.29 34.22
N THR A 571 -19.00 -1.83 34.46
CA THR A 571 -18.42 -0.66 33.80
C THR A 571 -16.99 -0.92 33.37
N ILE A 572 -16.67 -0.59 32.12
CA ILE A 572 -15.32 -0.51 31.60
C ILE A 572 -14.88 0.95 31.59
N ARG A 573 -13.70 1.23 32.13
CA ARG A 573 -13.11 2.58 32.12
C ARG A 573 -11.76 2.60 31.45
N TYR A 574 -11.48 3.66 30.70
CA TYR A 574 -10.14 3.93 30.19
C TYR A 574 -9.20 4.36 31.34
N VAL A 575 -8.04 3.73 31.41
CA VAL A 575 -7.02 4.01 32.42
C VAL A 575 -5.62 3.98 31.82
N ASN A 576 -4.69 4.75 32.38
CA ASN A 576 -3.28 4.50 32.11
C ASN A 576 -2.84 3.25 32.88
N TYR A 577 -2.24 2.30 32.18
CA TYR A 577 -1.65 1.11 32.81
C TYR A 577 -0.38 1.55 33.57
N GLY A 578 -0.35 1.31 34.88
CA GLY A 578 0.83 1.60 35.67
C GLY A 578 2.02 0.75 35.21
N GLY A 579 3.19 1.38 35.04
CA GLY A 579 4.41 0.70 34.61
C GLY A 579 4.71 0.83 33.12
N ASN A 580 5.70 0.05 32.69
CA ASN A 580 6.15 0.02 31.29
C ASN A 580 5.60 -1.21 30.58
N THR A 581 5.30 -1.08 29.31
CA THR A 581 5.06 -2.18 28.41
C THR A 581 6.23 -2.25 27.44
N ASP A 582 6.95 -3.37 27.46
CA ASP A 582 8.05 -3.63 26.53
C ASP A 582 7.49 -4.40 25.32
N ILE A 583 7.76 -3.90 24.13
CA ILE A 583 7.36 -4.54 22.86
C ILE A 583 8.62 -4.77 22.05
N MET A 584 8.86 -6.02 21.65
CA MET A 584 9.95 -6.39 20.76
C MET A 584 9.37 -6.98 19.49
N SER A 585 9.89 -6.54 18.35
CA SER A 585 9.55 -7.09 17.04
C SER A 585 10.80 -7.28 16.19
N SER A 586 10.82 -8.39 15.45
CA SER A 586 11.91 -8.70 14.52
C SER A 586 11.33 -9.19 13.21
N GLU A 587 11.92 -8.81 12.10
CA GLU A 587 11.50 -9.23 10.77
C GLU A 587 12.72 -9.54 9.91
N ILE A 588 12.63 -10.59 9.11
CA ILE A 588 13.55 -10.87 8.02
C ILE A 588 12.75 -11.04 6.74
N ALA A 589 13.17 -10.38 5.68
CA ALA A 589 12.58 -10.47 4.36
C ALA A 589 13.68 -10.75 3.33
N ALA A 590 13.43 -11.68 2.42
CA ALA A 590 14.36 -12.04 1.37
C ALA A 590 13.66 -12.08 0.01
N THR A 591 14.33 -11.55 -1.00
CA THR A 591 13.94 -11.68 -2.40
C THR A 591 15.08 -12.34 -3.15
N TYR A 592 14.76 -13.41 -3.89
CA TYR A 592 15.70 -14.12 -4.75
C TYR A 592 15.22 -14.12 -6.19
N ARG A 593 16.07 -13.67 -7.11
CA ARG A 593 15.82 -13.63 -8.55
C ARG A 593 16.79 -14.57 -9.26
N PRO A 594 16.45 -15.88 -9.38
CA PRO A 594 17.32 -16.85 -10.10
C PRO A 594 17.50 -16.46 -11.57
N SER A 595 16.46 -15.94 -12.19
CA SER A 595 16.44 -15.45 -13.57
C SER A 595 15.50 -14.26 -13.72
N LYS A 596 15.45 -13.63 -14.89
CA LYS A 596 14.48 -12.56 -15.22
C LYS A 596 13.02 -13.03 -15.25
N TYR A 597 12.78 -14.33 -15.28
CA TYR A 597 11.43 -14.92 -15.34
C TYR A 597 10.89 -15.36 -13.97
N PHE A 598 11.77 -15.57 -13.00
CA PHE A 598 11.39 -16.08 -11.69
C PHE A 598 11.83 -15.14 -10.59
N ARG A 599 10.89 -14.87 -9.67
CA ARG A 599 11.14 -14.14 -8.44
C ARG A 599 10.51 -14.87 -7.27
N LEU A 600 11.30 -15.12 -6.23
CA LEU A 600 10.86 -15.69 -4.97
C LEU A 600 11.01 -14.63 -3.90
N LYS A 601 9.95 -14.40 -3.11
CA LYS A 601 9.97 -13.56 -1.92
C LYS A 601 9.57 -14.41 -0.72
N GLY A 602 10.20 -14.17 0.41
CA GLY A 602 9.80 -14.74 1.69
C GLY A 602 10.03 -13.73 2.79
N SER A 603 9.14 -13.68 3.77
CA SER A 603 9.38 -12.88 4.97
C SER A 603 8.82 -13.59 6.20
N TYR A 604 9.47 -13.34 7.33
CA TYR A 604 9.11 -13.83 8.63
C TYR A 604 9.12 -12.69 9.63
N ALA A 605 8.09 -12.57 10.44
CA ALA A 605 8.00 -11.62 11.53
C ALA A 605 7.71 -12.32 12.85
N TYR A 606 8.39 -11.85 13.88
CA TYR A 606 8.18 -12.23 15.28
C TYR A 606 7.95 -10.98 16.11
N TYR A 607 6.99 -11.04 17.01
CA TYR A 607 6.79 -9.99 17.99
C TYR A 607 6.29 -10.54 19.33
N THR A 608 6.68 -9.85 20.40
CA THR A 608 6.30 -10.17 21.76
C THR A 608 6.09 -8.89 22.56
N SER A 609 5.28 -8.99 23.60
CA SER A 609 5.01 -7.91 24.55
C SER A 609 5.10 -8.42 25.98
N SER A 610 5.66 -7.61 26.88
CA SER A 610 5.75 -7.95 28.30
C SER A 610 4.38 -8.03 28.99
N ASN A 611 3.35 -7.42 28.40
CA ASN A 611 1.97 -7.65 28.78
C ASN A 611 1.46 -8.88 28.04
N SER A 612 1.55 -10.04 28.69
CA SER A 612 1.20 -11.35 28.15
C SER A 612 -0.28 -11.55 27.76
N ARG A 613 -1.12 -10.58 27.97
CA ARG A 613 -2.48 -10.46 27.43
C ARG A 613 -2.47 -9.79 26.06
N SER A 614 -1.50 -10.17 25.21
CA SER A 614 -1.41 -9.61 23.87
C SER A 614 -2.40 -10.32 22.96
N ASP A 615 -3.30 -9.55 22.39
CA ASP A 615 -4.24 -9.94 21.33
C ASP A 615 -3.52 -10.27 20.01
N VAL A 616 -2.29 -10.79 20.09
CA VAL A 616 -1.38 -10.82 18.95
C VAL A 616 -0.75 -12.21 18.80
N ARG A 617 -0.81 -12.72 17.58
CA ARG A 617 -0.19 -14.00 17.22
C ARG A 617 1.30 -13.78 16.92
N PRO A 618 2.22 -14.44 17.66
CA PRO A 618 3.63 -14.01 17.68
C PRO A 618 4.41 -14.26 16.40
N HIS A 619 4.06 -15.27 15.62
CA HIS A 619 4.82 -15.65 14.42
C HIS A 619 3.97 -15.51 13.17
N THR A 620 4.49 -14.83 12.17
CA THR A 620 3.89 -14.70 10.86
C THR A 620 4.93 -14.97 9.78
N PHE A 621 4.57 -15.72 8.77
CA PHE A 621 5.39 -16.01 7.61
C PHE A 621 4.62 -15.70 6.34
N THR A 622 5.25 -15.02 5.36
CA THR A 622 4.70 -14.85 4.01
C THR A 622 5.65 -15.44 2.97
N ALA A 623 5.09 -16.02 1.92
CA ALA A 623 5.86 -16.50 0.78
C ALA A 623 5.17 -16.14 -0.52
N LYS A 624 5.97 -15.84 -1.56
CA LYS A 624 5.49 -15.50 -2.89
C LYS A 624 6.45 -16.03 -3.95
N ALA A 625 5.91 -16.77 -4.90
CA ALA A 625 6.62 -17.24 -6.08
C ALA A 625 5.96 -16.62 -7.33
N GLU A 626 6.75 -15.94 -8.15
CA GLU A 626 6.28 -15.28 -9.36
C GLU A 626 7.00 -15.87 -10.58
N TYR A 627 6.22 -16.23 -11.58
CA TYR A 627 6.69 -16.54 -12.92
C TYR A 627 6.16 -15.46 -13.87
N VAL A 628 7.07 -14.84 -14.62
CA VAL A 628 6.74 -13.81 -15.62
C VAL A 628 6.84 -14.43 -17.01
N GLU A 629 5.84 -14.17 -17.85
CA GLU A 629 5.77 -14.67 -19.24
C GLU A 629 7.07 -14.41 -20.02
N GLN A 630 7.56 -15.45 -20.70
CA GLN A 630 8.70 -15.36 -21.62
C GLN A 630 8.23 -14.94 -23.02
N ALA A 631 9.04 -14.13 -23.69
CA ALA A 631 8.74 -13.69 -25.06
C ALA A 631 8.54 -14.85 -26.05
N ASP A 632 9.26 -15.96 -25.82
CA ASP A 632 9.22 -17.16 -26.66
C ASP A 632 8.03 -18.08 -26.33
N MET A 633 7.42 -17.91 -25.16
CA MET A 633 6.28 -18.71 -24.67
C MET A 633 5.01 -17.84 -24.54
N LYS A 634 4.62 -17.17 -25.61
CA LYS A 634 3.46 -16.23 -25.64
C LYS A 634 2.12 -16.81 -25.17
N TYR A 635 2.01 -18.12 -25.02
CA TYR A 635 0.78 -18.80 -24.61
C TYR A 635 0.68 -18.98 -23.08
N LEU A 636 1.80 -18.93 -22.36
CA LEU A 636 1.78 -19.06 -20.90
C LEU A 636 1.43 -17.71 -20.24
N PRO A 637 0.53 -17.70 -19.26
CA PRO A 637 0.26 -16.50 -18.46
C PRO A 637 1.39 -16.24 -17.45
N ASN A 638 1.45 -15.04 -16.91
CA ASN A 638 2.14 -14.80 -15.64
C ASN A 638 1.43 -15.60 -14.55
N VAL A 639 2.19 -16.24 -13.68
CA VAL A 639 1.65 -17.04 -12.55
C VAL A 639 2.25 -16.54 -11.26
N ILE A 640 1.39 -16.31 -10.27
CA ILE A 640 1.80 -15.91 -8.93
C ILE A 640 1.13 -16.82 -7.91
N LEU A 641 1.95 -17.48 -7.10
CA LEU A 641 1.53 -18.15 -5.89
C LEU A 641 2.00 -17.33 -4.69
N SER A 642 1.09 -16.86 -3.88
CA SER A 642 1.40 -16.12 -2.65
C SER A 642 0.63 -16.67 -1.48
N GLY A 643 1.19 -16.59 -0.29
CA GLY A 643 0.52 -17.09 0.90
C GLY A 643 1.11 -16.57 2.19
N LYS A 644 0.31 -16.69 3.22
CA LYS A 644 0.61 -16.30 4.59
C LYS A 644 0.28 -17.42 5.54
N TYR A 645 1.16 -17.66 6.49
CA TYR A 645 0.96 -18.49 7.66
C TYR A 645 1.01 -17.63 8.91
N VAL A 646 0.06 -17.83 9.82
CA VAL A 646 -0.03 -17.15 11.12
C VAL A 646 -0.09 -18.22 12.21
N SER A 647 0.79 -18.11 13.20
CA SER A 647 0.87 -19.08 14.30
C SER A 647 -0.39 -19.10 15.16
N GLY A 648 -0.58 -20.19 15.89
CA GLY A 648 -1.53 -20.23 16.99
C GLY A 648 -1.11 -19.32 18.14
N SER A 649 -2.06 -18.98 19.00
CA SER A 649 -1.84 -18.22 20.22
C SER A 649 -2.91 -18.50 21.25
N ASP A 650 -2.52 -18.46 22.51
CA ASP A 650 -3.43 -18.45 23.67
C ASP A 650 -3.75 -17.00 24.02
N ILE A 651 -5.00 -16.64 23.98
CA ILE A 651 -5.49 -15.31 24.36
C ILE A 651 -6.17 -15.44 25.73
N TYR A 652 -5.63 -14.75 26.73
CA TYR A 652 -6.08 -14.83 28.10
C TYR A 652 -7.18 -13.81 28.40
N ASP A 653 -8.36 -14.30 28.82
CA ASP A 653 -9.50 -13.49 29.26
C ASP A 653 -9.52 -13.28 30.79
N GLY A 654 -8.62 -13.94 31.52
CA GLY A 654 -8.50 -13.91 32.97
C GLY A 654 -7.22 -14.63 33.42
N GLU A 655 -7.07 -14.82 34.75
CA GLU A 655 -5.86 -15.48 35.28
C GLU A 655 -5.74 -16.95 34.84
N ASN A 656 -6.89 -17.65 34.78
CA ASN A 656 -6.95 -19.09 34.50
C ASN A 656 -7.88 -19.43 33.32
N THR A 657 -8.22 -18.45 32.50
CA THR A 657 -9.09 -18.65 31.34
C THR A 657 -8.38 -18.11 30.09
N TYR A 658 -8.24 -18.96 29.09
CA TYR A 658 -7.69 -18.56 27.80
C TYR A 658 -8.43 -19.25 26.67
N THR A 659 -8.49 -18.60 25.53
CA THR A 659 -9.02 -19.16 24.29
C THR A 659 -7.85 -19.47 23.36
N TYR A 660 -7.80 -20.72 22.91
CA TYR A 660 -6.79 -21.15 21.94
C TYR A 660 -7.23 -20.85 20.52
N TYR A 661 -6.49 -20.01 19.86
CA TYR A 661 -6.64 -19.72 18.43
C TYR A 661 -5.66 -20.57 17.63
N ALA A 662 -6.17 -21.55 16.89
CA ALA A 662 -5.36 -22.42 16.05
C ALA A 662 -4.58 -21.63 14.98
N PRO A 663 -3.41 -22.12 14.55
CA PRO A 663 -2.69 -21.54 13.43
C PRO A 663 -3.50 -21.66 12.14
N TYR A 664 -3.32 -20.73 11.22
CA TYR A 664 -3.96 -20.79 9.92
C TYR A 664 -3.02 -20.38 8.79
N SER A 665 -3.40 -20.78 7.59
CA SER A 665 -2.65 -20.46 6.38
C SER A 665 -3.61 -20.13 5.25
N ILE A 666 -3.40 -18.98 4.59
CA ILE A 666 -4.19 -18.52 3.44
C ILE A 666 -3.26 -18.37 2.24
N TRP A 667 -3.59 -19.06 1.15
CA TRP A 667 -2.80 -19.05 -0.08
C TRP A 667 -3.65 -18.62 -1.26
N ARG A 668 -3.04 -17.90 -2.17
CA ARG A 668 -3.64 -17.36 -3.39
C ARG A 668 -2.84 -17.78 -4.62
N LEU A 669 -3.54 -18.31 -5.63
CA LEU A 669 -2.97 -18.64 -6.94
C LEU A 669 -3.58 -17.71 -7.99
N GLN A 670 -2.75 -17.04 -8.76
CA GLN A 670 -3.17 -16.02 -9.72
C GLN A 670 -2.57 -16.26 -11.08
N PHE A 671 -3.35 -15.94 -12.10
CA PHE A 671 -2.95 -15.96 -13.50
C PHE A 671 -3.24 -14.59 -14.11
N SER A 672 -2.29 -14.07 -14.90
CA SER A 672 -2.45 -12.80 -15.60
C SER A 672 -1.92 -12.91 -17.02
N LYS A 673 -2.71 -12.49 -18.01
CA LYS A 673 -2.36 -12.55 -19.42
C LYS A 673 -2.62 -11.22 -20.10
N ASN A 674 -1.59 -10.68 -20.74
CA ASN A 674 -1.75 -9.53 -21.62
C ASN A 674 -2.37 -9.98 -22.94
N LEU A 675 -3.44 -9.32 -23.33
CA LEU A 675 -4.20 -9.55 -24.55
C LEU A 675 -3.95 -8.40 -25.54
N PRO A 676 -4.30 -8.58 -26.84
CA PRO A 676 -4.29 -7.48 -27.81
C PRO A 676 -5.11 -6.27 -27.35
N TYR A 677 -4.86 -5.11 -27.96
CA TYR A 677 -5.59 -3.86 -27.70
C TYR A 677 -5.51 -3.34 -26.25
N HIS A 678 -4.38 -3.60 -25.57
CA HIS A 678 -4.10 -3.12 -24.20
C HIS A 678 -4.98 -3.73 -23.10
N PHE A 679 -5.61 -4.87 -23.35
CA PHE A 679 -6.32 -5.62 -22.32
C PHE A 679 -5.38 -6.53 -21.53
N THR A 680 -5.72 -6.74 -20.26
CA THR A 680 -5.11 -7.73 -19.38
C THR A 680 -6.22 -8.55 -18.73
N LEU A 681 -6.22 -9.85 -18.96
CA LEU A 681 -7.12 -10.81 -18.31
C LEU A 681 -6.44 -11.34 -17.05
N ASN A 682 -7.17 -11.34 -15.95
CA ASN A 682 -6.75 -11.83 -14.65
C ASN A 682 -7.73 -12.91 -14.18
N ALA A 683 -7.24 -13.97 -13.55
CA ALA A 683 -8.05 -14.99 -12.93
C ALA A 683 -7.30 -15.64 -11.78
N GLY A 684 -8.00 -16.22 -10.83
CA GLY A 684 -7.32 -16.91 -9.75
C GLY A 684 -8.23 -17.53 -8.70
N ILE A 685 -7.58 -18.06 -7.70
CA ILE A 685 -8.19 -18.74 -6.56
C ILE A 685 -7.65 -18.08 -5.29
N ASP A 686 -8.54 -17.49 -4.52
CA ASP A 686 -8.22 -17.02 -3.17
C ASP A 686 -8.47 -18.13 -2.17
N ASN A 687 -7.63 -18.19 -1.12
CA ASN A 687 -7.71 -19.18 -0.06
C ASN A 687 -7.74 -20.60 -0.60
N LEU A 688 -6.68 -20.99 -1.28
CA LEU A 688 -6.52 -22.27 -1.99
C LEU A 688 -6.82 -23.49 -1.10
N PHE A 689 -6.53 -23.43 0.20
CA PHE A 689 -6.74 -24.51 1.17
C PHE A 689 -8.06 -24.42 1.93
N ASP A 690 -8.94 -23.49 1.56
CA ASP A 690 -10.30 -23.40 2.07
C ASP A 690 -10.43 -23.19 3.58
N TYR A 691 -9.51 -22.40 4.16
CA TYR A 691 -9.60 -22.00 5.56
C TYR A 691 -10.84 -21.11 5.79
N VAL A 692 -11.61 -21.43 6.81
CA VAL A 692 -12.77 -20.62 7.26
C VAL A 692 -12.47 -20.08 8.65
N THR A 693 -12.62 -18.78 8.84
CA THR A 693 -12.42 -18.17 10.15
C THR A 693 -13.59 -18.52 11.07
N PRO A 694 -13.35 -19.03 12.28
CA PRO A 694 -14.41 -19.27 13.25
C PRO A 694 -15.21 -18.01 13.58
N SER A 695 -16.55 -18.14 13.70
CA SER A 695 -17.47 -17.02 13.90
C SER A 695 -17.20 -16.19 15.16
N THR A 696 -16.62 -16.82 16.17
CA THR A 696 -16.23 -16.20 17.45
C THR A 696 -14.78 -15.73 17.49
N SER A 697 -14.06 -15.77 16.35
CA SER A 697 -12.64 -15.39 16.28
C SER A 697 -12.47 -13.90 16.01
N PHE A 698 -12.35 -13.10 17.06
CA PHE A 698 -12.06 -11.66 16.97
C PHE A 698 -10.59 -11.35 16.62
N TYR A 699 -9.69 -12.32 16.79
CA TYR A 699 -8.23 -12.16 16.65
C TYR A 699 -7.67 -12.76 15.36
N SER A 700 -8.51 -12.88 14.35
CA SER A 700 -8.13 -13.40 13.04
C SER A 700 -8.81 -12.59 11.95
N SER A 701 -8.13 -12.46 10.80
CA SER A 701 -8.77 -11.91 9.60
C SER A 701 -9.93 -12.80 9.16
N ILE A 702 -11.00 -12.17 8.69
CA ILE A 702 -12.16 -12.89 8.19
C ILE A 702 -11.82 -13.55 6.86
N SER A 703 -11.98 -14.86 6.79
CA SER A 703 -11.88 -15.65 5.57
C SER A 703 -13.13 -16.50 5.35
N PRO A 704 -13.81 -16.31 4.23
CA PRO A 704 -15.05 -17.04 3.91
C PRO A 704 -14.83 -18.44 3.32
N GLY A 705 -13.60 -18.95 3.33
CA GLY A 705 -13.21 -20.13 2.58
C GLY A 705 -12.73 -19.80 1.17
N ARG A 706 -12.63 -20.83 0.31
CA ARG A 706 -12.13 -20.69 -1.07
C ARG A 706 -13.06 -19.85 -1.93
N THR A 707 -12.46 -18.92 -2.69
CA THR A 707 -13.18 -18.12 -3.69
C THR A 707 -12.43 -18.08 -5.01
N TYR A 708 -13.15 -17.91 -6.10
CA TYR A 708 -12.59 -17.77 -7.45
C TYR A 708 -12.88 -16.38 -7.94
N PHE A 709 -11.93 -15.79 -8.67
CA PHE A 709 -12.11 -14.47 -9.26
C PHE A 709 -11.68 -14.42 -10.72
N VAL A 710 -12.30 -13.51 -11.46
CA VAL A 710 -11.93 -13.14 -12.82
C VAL A 710 -12.00 -11.63 -12.96
N GLY A 711 -11.06 -11.05 -13.68
CA GLY A 711 -11.00 -9.61 -13.92
C GLY A 711 -10.47 -9.28 -15.30
N LEU A 712 -10.92 -8.16 -15.83
CA LEU A 712 -10.45 -7.58 -17.07
C LEU A 712 -9.99 -6.15 -16.81
N LYS A 713 -8.80 -5.81 -17.29
CA LYS A 713 -8.25 -4.46 -17.21
C LYS A 713 -7.87 -3.97 -18.59
N TRP A 714 -8.17 -2.71 -18.87
CA TRP A 714 -7.77 -2.00 -20.08
C TRP A 714 -6.99 -0.75 -19.71
N ASN A 715 -5.84 -0.50 -20.40
CA ASN A 715 -5.00 0.67 -20.17
C ASN A 715 -4.52 1.23 -21.53
N LEU A 716 -4.62 2.55 -21.71
CA LEU A 716 -4.16 3.28 -22.89
C LEU A 716 -3.03 4.26 -22.53
#